data_9b5c01507b13d33534cd27b563ea0b98
#
_entry.id   9b5c01507b13d33534cd27b563ea0b98
#
_cell.length_a   1.000
_cell.length_b   1.000
_cell.length_c   1.000
_cell.angle_alpha   90.00
_cell.angle_beta   90.00
_cell.angle_gamma   90.00
#
_symmetry.space_group_name_H-M   'P 1'
#
loop_
_entity.id
_entity.type
_entity.pdbx_description
1 polymer ?
#
loop_
_entity_poly.entity_id
_entity_poly.type
_entity_poly.pdbx_seq_one_letter_code
_entity_poly.pdbx_strand_id
1 'polypeptide(L)'
;MRHTITRRQFLKVGGAAVVSTAAAGLLSSCGGSSASGGSTGGSGSSTYTLLYSRQPATLNYLICSADPDLYHGTQCVDTLVEYDNRGKIREGLATTWEWDADTLTWTFHLRDENWVDCNGEVLGPVTAQDFVDALQYVLTPAYASSTASLVTPYVAGAEDYYNYLFYKASAANGTVAEDGTTYTLEADGSVTAAAADGTTTSYAPVDFDTVGVKAVDEHTLTYTLCFDFPGFVSLLSYAPYEPAYGPLLEELGDQFCTSAETACSCGAFYLAEYVPLESWVMKKNPENYDKDNVYIDTIRYIYNQEELISGPEMVRRGEIDQATISSDILDSWLSDDTTKDMVSMERPETGKSYFYIFNFLPYAHEFSNWNVTGVDAQYEPDNWAKAVNSTNFRKAFLYAINPSVTLAVTAPEGYDNYKLHTITPPSFCANSQGVDYTECGDLANLSDFFDEAKAKEYRDAAVEELTAAGATFPIKVQYPYNPAVVDWDKQCQVFKQQVEGVLNDGFDFINIIITQGPSDNFLNAVRRVGAYELMSYYWGADYSDPETEVYPFYQEAGDRGTCYAFLRTGVEDGIITGETAEYVMTYMDMVEKAKAITEDLDARYEAFANAEAYLIQNALVVPLGLPVPPYIATRLNLWEGQYAPTGLSSNRLKGVHILDHYVSMDEYDQNRDAR
;
A
#
# COMPACT_ATOMS: atom_id res chain seq x y z
N MET A 1 -4.51 10.35 -28.98
CA MET A 1 -4.17 9.06 -28.35
C MET A 1 -2.88 9.30 -27.58
N ARG A 2 -2.94 9.32 -26.26
CA ARG A 2 -1.77 9.42 -25.40
C ARG A 2 -1.21 8.00 -25.24
N HIS A 3 -0.01 7.74 -25.70
CA HIS A 3 0.64 6.45 -25.54
C HIS A 3 1.42 6.45 -24.22
N THR A 4 0.89 5.77 -23.23
CA THR A 4 1.56 5.58 -21.93
C THR A 4 2.37 4.29 -21.99
N ILE A 5 3.67 4.38 -21.88
CA ILE A 5 4.54 3.19 -21.73
C ILE A 5 4.48 2.73 -20.30
N THR A 6 4.33 1.42 -20.09
CA THR A 6 4.19 0.88 -18.76
C THR A 6 5.49 0.83 -17.96
N ARG A 7 5.38 0.95 -16.66
CA ARG A 7 6.38 0.76 -15.61
C ARG A 7 7.26 -0.50 -15.80
N ARG A 8 6.71 -1.54 -16.40
CA ARG A 8 7.39 -2.82 -16.69
C ARG A 8 8.55 -2.70 -17.66
N GLN A 9 8.48 -1.78 -18.60
CA GLN A 9 9.53 -1.55 -19.60
C GLN A 9 10.73 -0.82 -19.00
N PHE A 10 10.47 0.12 -18.08
CA PHE A 10 11.52 0.84 -17.37
C PHE A 10 12.32 -0.07 -16.43
N LEU A 11 11.64 -0.96 -15.70
CA LEU A 11 12.29 -1.93 -14.80
C LEU A 11 13.16 -2.97 -15.54
N LYS A 12 12.88 -3.27 -16.79
CA LYS A 12 13.75 -4.14 -17.60
C LYS A 12 15.04 -3.47 -18.05
N VAL A 13 15.07 -2.14 -18.15
CA VAL A 13 16.24 -1.37 -18.60
C VAL A 13 17.14 -1.00 -17.42
N GLY A 14 16.57 -0.74 -16.22
CA GLY A 14 17.33 -0.40 -15.00
C GLY A 14 17.94 -1.59 -14.26
N GLY A 15 17.54 -2.84 -14.57
CA GLY A 15 17.92 -4.04 -13.82
C GLY A 15 19.26 -4.68 -14.17
N ALA A 16 20.14 -4.03 -14.93
CA ALA A 16 21.36 -4.66 -15.44
C ALA A 16 22.65 -4.20 -14.76
N ALA A 17 22.63 -3.74 -13.53
CA ALA A 17 23.87 -3.45 -12.79
C ALA A 17 23.68 -3.51 -11.28
N VAL A 18 23.73 -4.68 -10.68
CA VAL A 18 24.46 -4.94 -9.41
C VAL A 18 24.59 -6.47 -9.24
N VAL A 19 25.69 -7.02 -9.67
CA VAL A 19 26.27 -8.25 -9.11
C VAL A 19 27.43 -7.81 -8.26
N SER A 20 27.28 -7.79 -6.96
CA SER A 20 28.39 -7.62 -6.03
C SER A 20 28.72 -8.93 -5.33
N THR A 21 29.93 -9.26 -5.50
CA THR A 21 30.72 -10.35 -4.94
C THR A 21 30.63 -10.44 -3.42
N ALA A 22 30.26 -11.62 -2.94
CA ALA A 22 30.45 -12.03 -1.57
C ALA A 22 31.94 -12.22 -1.26
N ALA A 23 32.40 -11.62 -0.19
CA ALA A 23 33.68 -11.98 0.46
C ALA A 23 33.37 -12.46 1.86
N ALA A 24 33.69 -13.75 2.08
CA ALA A 24 33.67 -14.41 3.35
C ALA A 24 34.85 -13.95 4.23
N GLY A 25 34.64 -13.88 5.52
CA GLY A 25 35.76 -13.94 6.42
C GLY A 25 35.57 -13.47 7.85
N LEU A 26 35.52 -14.45 8.72
CA LEU A 26 36.12 -14.54 10.04
C LEU A 26 35.27 -14.30 11.29
N LEU A 27 34.96 -15.45 11.87
CA LEU A 27 34.69 -15.67 13.29
C LEU A 27 35.84 -15.21 14.22
N SER A 28 35.49 -14.51 15.28
CA SER A 28 36.08 -14.72 16.61
C SER A 28 35.31 -13.93 17.66
N SER A 29 34.58 -14.61 18.50
CA SER A 29 34.95 -15.11 19.81
C SER A 29 34.84 -14.11 20.96
N CYS A 30 33.82 -14.36 21.78
CA CYS A 30 33.80 -14.37 23.25
C CYS A 30 34.00 -13.08 24.04
N GLY A 31 33.04 -12.81 24.89
CA GLY A 31 33.29 -12.10 26.14
C GLY A 31 31.99 -11.75 26.87
N GLY A 32 31.45 -12.68 27.66
CA GLY A 32 30.33 -12.44 28.53
C GLY A 32 30.67 -11.46 29.65
N SER A 33 29.68 -10.64 30.02
CA SER A 33 29.59 -10.08 31.37
C SER A 33 28.15 -9.93 31.75
N SER A 34 27.67 -10.79 32.57
CA SER A 34 26.47 -10.67 33.36
C SER A 34 26.58 -9.45 34.28
N ALA A 35 25.65 -8.55 34.20
CA ALA A 35 25.42 -7.61 35.26
C ALA A 35 23.93 -7.64 35.64
N SER A 36 23.71 -8.21 36.80
CA SER A 36 22.45 -8.21 37.54
C SER A 36 22.16 -6.84 38.11
N GLY A 37 20.92 -6.42 38.02
CA GLY A 37 20.20 -5.91 39.16
C GLY A 37 20.28 -4.44 39.48
N GLY A 38 19.17 -3.85 39.65
CA GLY A 38 18.96 -2.73 40.55
C GLY A 38 18.25 -1.56 39.93
N SER A 39 16.94 -1.59 40.01
CA SER A 39 16.07 -0.42 39.90
C SER A 39 16.55 0.67 40.87
N THR A 40 17.03 1.79 40.32
CA THR A 40 17.02 3.07 41.01
C THR A 40 16.65 4.12 39.98
N GLY A 41 15.55 4.88 40.27
CA GLY A 41 15.08 5.97 39.44
C GLY A 41 16.18 6.99 39.13
N GLY A 42 16.53 7.02 37.88
CA GLY A 42 17.36 8.03 37.25
C GLY A 42 16.88 8.10 35.80
N SER A 43 16.88 9.26 35.19
CA SER A 43 16.57 9.52 33.78
C SER A 43 17.44 8.66 32.87
N GLY A 44 17.12 7.39 32.74
CA GLY A 44 17.65 6.51 31.72
C GLY A 44 16.93 6.76 30.42
N SER A 45 17.68 6.80 29.30
CA SER A 45 17.17 6.86 27.95
C SER A 45 16.09 5.78 27.75
N SER A 46 14.90 6.18 27.27
CA SER A 46 13.80 5.26 26.96
C SER A 46 14.05 4.62 25.61
N THR A 47 14.19 3.31 25.57
CA THR A 47 14.40 2.55 24.33
C THR A 47 13.19 1.65 24.08
N TYR A 48 12.64 1.75 22.89
CA TYR A 48 11.61 0.85 22.39
C TYR A 48 12.24 -0.15 21.42
N THR A 49 12.16 -1.42 21.72
CA THR A 49 12.79 -2.49 20.93
C THR A 49 11.74 -3.44 20.38
N LEU A 50 11.80 -3.69 19.07
CA LEU A 50 10.91 -4.62 18.37
C LEU A 50 11.66 -5.41 17.30
N LEU A 51 11.05 -6.51 16.84
CA LEU A 51 11.57 -7.31 15.75
C LEU A 51 11.03 -6.83 14.40
N TYR A 52 11.70 -7.19 13.32
CA TYR A 52 11.20 -7.16 11.97
C TYR A 52 11.71 -8.39 11.21
N SER A 53 10.87 -8.95 10.32
CA SER A 53 11.20 -10.16 9.54
C SER A 53 11.36 -9.90 8.05
N ARG A 54 10.91 -8.73 7.56
CA ARG A 54 10.98 -8.36 6.14
C ARG A 54 12.00 -7.25 5.93
N GLN A 55 13.03 -7.56 5.14
CA GLN A 55 14.02 -6.56 4.74
C GLN A 55 13.39 -5.54 3.80
N PRO A 56 13.53 -4.22 4.06
CA PRO A 56 13.11 -3.21 3.10
C PRO A 56 13.92 -3.31 1.79
N ALA A 57 13.26 -3.07 0.68
CA ALA A 57 13.92 -3.01 -0.62
C ALA A 57 14.74 -1.72 -0.78
N THR A 58 14.34 -0.66 -0.10
CA THR A 58 15.00 0.64 -0.09
C THR A 58 14.68 1.40 1.19
N LEU A 59 15.52 2.33 1.59
CA LEU A 59 15.22 3.33 2.61
C LEU A 59 14.72 4.65 2.00
N ASN A 60 14.79 4.78 0.67
CA ASN A 60 14.41 6.01 -0.02
C ASN A 60 12.88 6.12 -0.11
N TYR A 61 12.30 6.88 0.82
CA TYR A 61 10.86 7.11 0.94
C TYR A 61 10.23 7.79 -0.29
N LEU A 62 11.00 8.56 -1.07
CA LEU A 62 10.51 9.25 -2.26
C LEU A 62 10.21 8.31 -3.45
N ILE A 63 10.69 7.06 -3.40
CA ILE A 63 10.53 6.13 -4.53
C ILE A 63 9.75 4.87 -4.20
N CYS A 64 9.40 4.65 -2.94
CA CYS A 64 8.73 3.42 -2.50
C CYS A 64 7.27 3.64 -2.11
N SER A 65 6.51 2.53 -2.04
CA SER A 65 5.11 2.50 -1.61
C SER A 65 4.78 1.27 -0.76
N ALA A 66 5.78 0.52 -0.31
CA ALA A 66 5.58 -0.67 0.52
C ALA A 66 5.84 -0.34 1.98
N ASP A 67 4.97 -0.82 2.89
CA ASP A 67 5.06 -0.53 4.33
C ASP A 67 6.46 -0.68 4.93
N PRO A 68 7.22 -1.78 4.70
CA PRO A 68 8.55 -1.90 5.31
C PRO A 68 9.55 -0.83 4.86
N ASP A 69 9.42 -0.37 3.59
CA ASP A 69 10.31 0.62 3.00
C ASP A 69 10.05 2.02 3.56
N LEU A 70 8.84 2.24 4.10
CA LEU A 70 8.37 3.55 4.54
C LEU A 70 8.58 3.82 6.03
N TYR A 71 8.98 2.81 6.84
CA TYR A 71 9.20 3.00 8.28
C TYR A 71 10.22 4.10 8.60
N HIS A 72 11.26 4.25 7.77
CA HIS A 72 12.24 5.31 7.92
C HIS A 72 11.58 6.70 7.70
N GLY A 73 10.99 6.95 6.52
CA GLY A 73 10.34 8.22 6.21
C GLY A 73 9.32 8.59 7.29
N THR A 74 8.43 7.65 7.65
CA THR A 74 7.37 7.86 8.64
C THR A 74 7.89 8.39 10.00
N GLN A 75 9.05 7.94 10.48
CA GLN A 75 9.60 8.38 11.78
C GLN A 75 10.55 9.57 11.66
N CYS A 76 11.28 9.65 10.54
CA CYS A 76 12.42 10.54 10.39
C CYS A 76 12.14 11.78 9.54
N VAL A 77 10.99 11.84 8.85
CA VAL A 77 10.61 12.99 8.01
C VAL A 77 9.22 13.47 8.40
N ASP A 78 9.12 14.76 8.79
CA ASP A 78 7.83 15.38 9.03
C ASP A 78 7.25 15.92 7.71
N THR A 79 5.92 15.90 7.62
CA THR A 79 5.15 16.31 6.45
C THR A 79 4.54 17.70 6.60
N LEU A 80 3.99 18.28 5.53
CA LEU A 80 3.32 19.60 5.61
C LEU A 80 2.18 19.59 6.63
N VAL A 81 1.39 18.52 6.65
CA VAL A 81 0.28 18.29 7.58
C VAL A 81 0.46 16.97 8.30
N GLU A 82 -0.05 16.89 9.50
CA GLU A 82 -0.06 15.68 10.33
C GLU A 82 -1.48 15.34 10.76
N TYR A 83 -1.63 14.22 11.47
CA TYR A 83 -2.90 13.84 12.07
C TYR A 83 -2.80 13.89 13.61
N ASP A 84 -3.91 14.21 14.27
CA ASP A 84 -4.05 13.99 15.69
C ASP A 84 -4.36 12.51 15.99
N ASN A 85 -4.53 12.17 17.27
CA ASN A 85 -4.84 10.80 17.67
C ASN A 85 -6.28 10.34 17.32
N ARG A 86 -7.08 11.21 16.69
CA ARG A 86 -8.45 10.91 16.21
C ARG A 86 -8.56 10.90 14.70
N GLY A 87 -7.46 11.07 13.97
CA GLY A 87 -7.44 11.11 12.52
C GLY A 87 -7.83 12.44 11.91
N LYS A 88 -7.81 13.53 12.70
CA LYS A 88 -8.05 14.87 12.18
C LYS A 88 -6.74 15.51 11.75
N ILE A 89 -6.74 16.08 10.53
CA ILE A 89 -5.59 16.84 10.00
C ILE A 89 -5.27 18.02 10.92
N ARG A 90 -3.99 18.17 11.22
CA ARG A 90 -3.40 19.25 12.00
C ARG A 90 -2.13 19.80 11.33
N GLU A 91 -1.60 20.86 11.89
CA GLU A 91 -0.33 21.47 11.48
C GLU A 91 0.84 20.48 11.65
N GLY A 92 1.63 20.34 10.58
CA GLY A 92 2.94 19.67 10.57
C GLY A 92 4.05 20.70 10.37
N LEU A 93 4.84 20.58 9.30
CA LEU A 93 5.81 21.60 8.88
C LEU A 93 5.11 22.88 8.42
N ALA A 94 3.89 22.80 7.87
CA ALA A 94 3.05 23.96 7.60
C ALA A 94 2.28 24.37 8.87
N THR A 95 2.36 25.66 9.22
CA THR A 95 1.61 26.25 10.35
C THR A 95 0.23 26.75 9.94
N THR A 96 0.08 27.12 8.68
CA THR A 96 -1.20 27.54 8.07
C THR A 96 -1.18 27.22 6.59
N TRP A 97 -2.38 27.06 6.01
CA TRP A 97 -2.54 26.94 4.56
C TRP A 97 -3.87 27.55 4.11
N GLU A 98 -3.90 28.00 2.85
CA GLU A 98 -5.05 28.63 2.24
C GLU A 98 -5.24 28.19 0.80
N TRP A 99 -6.49 28.12 0.36
CA TRP A 99 -6.91 27.72 -0.99
C TRP A 99 -7.42 28.93 -1.77
N ASP A 100 -6.90 29.11 -2.98
CA ASP A 100 -7.42 30.06 -3.97
C ASP A 100 -8.07 29.29 -5.12
N ALA A 101 -9.40 29.25 -5.13
CA ALA A 101 -10.17 28.56 -6.14
C ALA A 101 -10.11 29.19 -7.55
N ASP A 102 -9.80 30.48 -7.65
CA ASP A 102 -9.67 31.17 -8.94
C ASP A 102 -8.40 30.75 -9.69
N THR A 103 -7.34 30.44 -8.95
CA THR A 103 -6.05 30.01 -9.49
C THR A 103 -5.74 28.53 -9.26
N LEU A 104 -6.64 27.80 -8.61
CA LEU A 104 -6.46 26.40 -8.19
C LEU A 104 -5.17 26.19 -7.40
N THR A 105 -4.85 27.13 -6.49
CA THR A 105 -3.55 27.15 -5.82
C THR A 105 -3.72 27.07 -4.30
N TRP A 106 -3.05 26.10 -3.70
CA TRP A 106 -2.78 26.03 -2.27
C TRP A 106 -1.52 26.79 -1.94
N THR A 107 -1.54 27.57 -0.86
CA THR A 107 -0.38 28.24 -0.28
C THR A 107 -0.14 27.75 1.13
N PHE A 108 1.08 27.28 1.45
CA PHE A 108 1.48 26.77 2.75
C PHE A 108 2.57 27.65 3.35
N HIS A 109 2.44 27.98 4.64
CA HIS A 109 3.42 28.74 5.40
C HIS A 109 4.16 27.83 6.36
N LEU A 110 5.47 27.67 6.16
CA LEU A 110 6.32 26.75 6.90
C LEU A 110 6.82 27.34 8.21
N ARG A 111 7.02 26.49 9.20
CA ARG A 111 7.74 26.81 10.43
C ARG A 111 9.25 26.70 10.26
N ASP A 112 9.99 27.27 11.22
CA ASP A 112 11.42 26.99 11.35
C ASP A 112 11.64 25.54 11.80
N GLU A 113 12.43 24.79 11.05
CA GLU A 113 12.85 23.42 11.35
C GLU A 113 14.22 23.17 10.72
N ASN A 114 14.97 22.16 11.20
CA ASN A 114 16.29 21.81 10.70
C ASN A 114 16.37 20.37 10.20
N TRP A 115 17.13 20.18 9.14
CA TRP A 115 17.63 18.87 8.74
C TRP A 115 18.81 18.46 9.61
N VAL A 116 18.86 17.21 10.02
CA VAL A 116 19.98 16.58 10.73
C VAL A 116 20.48 15.33 9.98
N ASP A 117 21.77 15.02 10.19
CA ASP A 117 22.41 13.81 9.67
C ASP A 117 22.21 12.58 10.60
N CYS A 118 22.85 11.47 10.30
CA CYS A 118 22.82 10.23 11.10
C CYS A 118 23.45 10.37 12.50
N ASN A 119 24.16 11.46 12.79
CA ASN A 119 24.69 11.77 14.11
C ASN A 119 23.81 12.73 14.91
N GLY A 120 22.75 13.25 14.29
CA GLY A 120 21.90 14.31 14.84
C GLY A 120 22.54 15.71 14.73
N GLU A 121 23.55 15.86 13.86
CA GLU A 121 24.18 17.15 13.60
C GLU A 121 23.41 17.92 12.52
N VAL A 122 23.21 19.23 12.72
CA VAL A 122 22.43 20.08 11.81
C VAL A 122 23.13 20.20 10.46
N LEU A 123 22.40 19.88 9.38
CA LEU A 123 22.81 20.04 7.99
C LEU A 123 22.41 21.43 7.43
N GLY A 124 21.22 21.89 7.78
CA GLY A 124 20.67 23.17 7.32
C GLY A 124 19.19 23.32 7.66
N PRO A 125 18.56 24.47 7.35
CA PRO A 125 17.14 24.67 7.58
C PRO A 125 16.29 23.86 6.60
N VAL A 126 15.09 23.48 7.02
CA VAL A 126 14.04 23.00 6.12
C VAL A 126 13.42 24.21 5.42
N THR A 127 13.33 24.16 4.11
CA THR A 127 12.82 25.25 3.28
C THR A 127 11.74 24.79 2.31
N ALA A 128 10.98 25.71 1.75
CA ALA A 128 10.03 25.42 0.69
C ALA A 128 10.70 24.79 -0.55
N GLN A 129 11.99 25.07 -0.80
CA GLN A 129 12.74 24.51 -1.89
C GLN A 129 12.97 23.00 -1.73
N ASP A 130 13.09 22.48 -0.51
CA ASP A 130 13.28 21.05 -0.24
C ASP A 130 12.06 20.21 -0.70
N PHE A 131 10.85 20.77 -0.66
CA PHE A 131 9.65 20.16 -1.21
C PHE A 131 9.64 20.16 -2.75
N VAL A 132 10.13 21.26 -3.34
CA VAL A 132 10.25 21.42 -4.80
C VAL A 132 11.25 20.41 -5.36
N ASP A 133 12.41 20.29 -4.73
CA ASP A 133 13.49 19.37 -5.11
C ASP A 133 13.07 17.91 -4.96
N ALA A 134 12.40 17.57 -3.85
CA ALA A 134 11.85 16.23 -3.61
C ALA A 134 10.80 15.85 -4.65
N LEU A 135 9.88 16.76 -5.00
CA LEU A 135 8.86 16.49 -6.00
C LEU A 135 9.47 16.32 -7.41
N GLN A 136 10.51 17.10 -7.74
CA GLN A 136 11.25 16.91 -8.98
C GLN A 136 11.92 15.53 -9.03
N TYR A 137 12.47 15.08 -7.91
CA TYR A 137 13.06 13.74 -7.81
C TYR A 137 12.01 12.66 -8.04
N VAL A 138 10.85 12.72 -7.37
CA VAL A 138 9.72 11.80 -7.55
C VAL A 138 9.25 11.76 -9.01
N LEU A 139 9.16 12.91 -9.66
CA LEU A 139 8.73 13.04 -11.06
C LEU A 139 9.83 12.74 -12.08
N THR A 140 11.03 12.36 -11.66
CA THR A 140 12.12 11.98 -12.56
C THR A 140 12.10 10.46 -12.80
N PRO A 141 11.70 9.98 -14.00
CA PRO A 141 11.50 8.53 -14.26
C PRO A 141 12.76 7.68 -14.04
N ALA A 142 13.95 8.30 -14.09
CA ALA A 142 15.23 7.59 -13.86
C ALA A 142 15.32 7.01 -12.44
N TYR A 143 14.64 7.62 -11.47
CA TYR A 143 14.60 7.13 -10.07
C TYR A 143 13.48 6.11 -9.82
N ALA A 144 12.62 5.87 -10.83
CA ALA A 144 11.57 4.84 -10.79
C ALA A 144 10.64 4.93 -9.56
N SER A 145 10.27 6.13 -9.14
CA SER A 145 9.34 6.31 -8.03
C SER A 145 8.04 5.56 -8.26
N SER A 146 7.65 4.77 -7.28
CA SER A 146 6.41 3.99 -7.32
C SER A 146 5.17 4.83 -7.00
N THR A 147 5.35 6.04 -6.54
CA THR A 147 4.29 6.97 -6.11
C THR A 147 4.14 8.20 -7.02
N ALA A 148 4.89 8.30 -8.12
CA ALA A 148 4.74 9.39 -9.09
C ALA A 148 3.30 9.52 -9.63
N SER A 149 2.55 8.41 -9.70
CA SER A 149 1.13 8.39 -10.07
C SER A 149 0.20 9.11 -9.08
N LEU A 150 0.64 9.38 -7.87
CA LEU A 150 -0.07 10.19 -6.88
C LEU A 150 0.23 11.70 -7.04
N VAL A 151 1.09 12.08 -7.98
CA VAL A 151 1.46 13.48 -8.24
C VAL A 151 0.99 13.91 -9.62
N THR A 152 1.26 13.09 -10.64
CA THR A 152 1.03 13.44 -12.05
C THR A 152 -0.40 13.85 -12.40
N PRO A 153 -1.48 13.27 -11.83
CA PRO A 153 -2.84 13.65 -12.17
C PRO A 153 -3.29 14.95 -11.50
N TYR A 154 -2.67 15.31 -10.37
CA TYR A 154 -3.19 16.36 -9.48
C TYR A 154 -2.42 17.67 -9.60
N VAL A 155 -1.09 17.64 -9.71
CA VAL A 155 -0.24 18.84 -9.77
C VAL A 155 -0.12 19.30 -11.22
N ALA A 156 -0.46 20.56 -11.49
CA ALA A 156 -0.43 21.14 -12.82
C ALA A 156 0.96 20.98 -13.48
N GLY A 157 0.98 20.53 -14.75
CA GLY A 157 2.22 20.31 -15.51
C GLY A 157 3.06 19.10 -15.11
N ALA A 158 2.73 18.40 -14.03
CA ALA A 158 3.51 17.24 -13.55
C ALA A 158 3.47 16.07 -14.54
N GLU A 159 2.31 15.78 -15.13
CA GLU A 159 2.15 14.72 -16.13
C GLU A 159 2.98 15.00 -17.39
N ASP A 160 2.92 16.22 -17.91
CA ASP A 160 3.67 16.61 -19.10
C ASP A 160 5.19 16.52 -18.88
N TYR A 161 5.66 16.96 -17.69
CA TYR A 161 7.06 16.87 -17.30
C TYR A 161 7.53 15.42 -17.19
N TYR A 162 6.78 14.59 -16.45
CA TYR A 162 7.10 13.17 -16.28
C TYR A 162 7.14 12.43 -17.62
N ASN A 163 6.10 12.61 -18.45
CA ASN A 163 5.99 11.95 -19.75
C ASN A 163 7.12 12.38 -20.70
N TYR A 164 7.48 13.68 -20.74
CA TYR A 164 8.60 14.14 -21.55
C TYR A 164 9.92 13.48 -21.15
N LEU A 165 10.23 13.45 -19.85
CA LEU A 165 11.46 12.81 -19.36
C LEU A 165 11.46 11.29 -19.63
N PHE A 166 10.31 10.66 -19.50
CA PHE A 166 10.16 9.24 -19.79
C PHE A 166 10.41 8.92 -21.26
N TYR A 167 9.83 9.67 -22.18
CA TYR A 167 10.08 9.49 -23.62
C TYR A 167 11.52 9.81 -24.00
N LYS A 168 12.11 10.83 -23.40
CA LYS A 168 13.51 11.18 -23.58
C LYS A 168 14.46 10.06 -23.14
N ALA A 169 14.20 9.46 -21.98
CA ALA A 169 14.95 8.30 -21.49
C ALA A 169 14.77 7.08 -22.41
N SER A 170 13.54 6.84 -22.88
CA SER A 170 13.24 5.76 -23.83
C SER A 170 13.99 5.93 -25.16
N ALA A 171 14.07 7.15 -25.68
CA ALA A 171 14.85 7.46 -26.87
C ALA A 171 16.35 7.21 -26.65
N ALA A 172 16.90 7.66 -25.52
CA ALA A 172 18.31 7.47 -25.18
C ALA A 172 18.69 5.98 -25.04
N ASN A 173 17.78 5.16 -24.52
CA ASN A 173 18.00 3.74 -24.30
C ASN A 173 17.63 2.86 -25.51
N GLY A 174 17.06 3.45 -26.58
CA GLY A 174 16.56 2.70 -27.73
C GLY A 174 15.40 1.76 -27.39
N THR A 175 14.59 2.13 -26.40
CA THR A 175 13.45 1.35 -25.94
C THR A 175 12.36 1.35 -27.01
N VAL A 176 11.78 0.19 -27.30
CA VAL A 176 10.60 0.03 -28.14
C VAL A 176 9.43 -0.30 -27.23
N ALA A 177 8.34 0.46 -27.33
CA ALA A 177 7.11 0.20 -26.56
C ALA A 177 6.46 -1.13 -26.99
N GLU A 178 5.57 -1.66 -26.14
CA GLU A 178 4.87 -2.94 -26.44
C GLU A 178 4.02 -2.88 -27.71
N ASP A 179 3.46 -1.70 -28.01
CA ASP A 179 2.72 -1.43 -29.24
C ASP A 179 3.62 -1.21 -30.47
N GLY A 180 4.94 -1.36 -30.30
CA GLY A 180 5.94 -1.16 -31.35
C GLY A 180 6.35 0.30 -31.56
N THR A 181 5.90 1.25 -30.73
CA THR A 181 6.30 2.65 -30.79
C THR A 181 7.79 2.80 -30.48
N THR A 182 8.50 3.55 -31.32
CA THR A 182 9.91 3.90 -31.14
C THR A 182 10.08 5.38 -30.85
N TYR A 183 11.11 5.73 -30.08
CA TYR A 183 11.35 7.10 -29.65
C TYR A 183 12.69 7.59 -30.21
N THR A 184 12.70 8.83 -30.71
CA THR A 184 13.92 9.49 -31.23
C THR A 184 14.06 10.86 -30.56
N LEU A 185 15.21 11.12 -29.96
CA LEU A 185 15.57 12.45 -29.46
C LEU A 185 16.10 13.31 -30.61
N GLU A 186 15.42 14.40 -30.87
CA GLU A 186 15.75 15.34 -31.93
C GLU A 186 16.82 16.36 -31.48
N ALA A 187 17.42 17.06 -32.43
CA ALA A 187 18.50 18.02 -32.15
C ALA A 187 18.05 19.27 -31.37
N ASP A 188 16.77 19.60 -31.42
CA ASP A 188 16.16 20.71 -30.65
C ASP A 188 15.70 20.27 -29.25
N GLY A 189 15.93 19.01 -28.87
CA GLY A 189 15.55 18.43 -27.59
C GLY A 189 14.13 17.86 -27.57
N SER A 190 13.34 17.99 -28.62
CA SER A 190 12.05 17.32 -28.72
C SER A 190 12.21 15.80 -28.88
N VAL A 191 11.18 15.04 -28.52
CA VAL A 191 11.13 13.58 -28.71
C VAL A 191 10.06 13.24 -29.72
N THR A 192 10.45 12.56 -30.79
CA THR A 192 9.51 12.01 -31.76
C THR A 192 9.19 10.56 -31.41
N ALA A 193 7.91 10.28 -31.15
CA ALA A 193 7.38 8.91 -31.03
C ALA A 193 6.82 8.48 -32.41
N ALA A 194 7.29 7.35 -32.93
CA ALA A 194 6.81 6.75 -34.15
C ALA A 194 6.13 5.42 -33.84
N ALA A 195 4.80 5.37 -34.00
CA ALA A 195 4.01 4.16 -33.83
C ALA A 195 4.22 3.15 -34.97
N ALA A 196 3.89 1.89 -34.72
CA ALA A 196 4.02 0.81 -35.70
C ALA A 196 3.19 1.02 -36.98
N ASP A 197 2.11 1.80 -36.92
CA ASP A 197 1.27 2.18 -38.06
C ASP A 197 1.84 3.35 -38.90
N GLY A 198 2.99 3.90 -38.50
CA GLY A 198 3.66 5.02 -39.14
C GLY A 198 3.19 6.41 -38.69
N THR A 199 2.26 6.47 -37.71
CA THR A 199 1.87 7.74 -37.07
C THR A 199 3.02 8.28 -36.23
N THR A 200 3.28 9.58 -36.29
CA THR A 200 4.33 10.24 -35.51
C THR A 200 3.73 11.32 -34.60
N THR A 201 4.19 11.38 -33.37
CA THR A 201 3.83 12.42 -32.39
C THR A 201 5.13 13.05 -31.88
N SER A 202 5.19 14.39 -31.83
CA SER A 202 6.33 15.11 -31.29
C SER A 202 6.00 15.72 -29.94
N TYR A 203 6.88 15.49 -28.96
CA TYR A 203 6.80 16.02 -27.60
C TYR A 203 7.89 17.09 -27.43
N ALA A 204 7.48 18.32 -27.22
CA ALA A 204 8.40 19.42 -26.95
C ALA A 204 9.11 19.24 -25.60
N PRO A 205 10.30 19.81 -25.40
CA PRO A 205 10.94 19.88 -24.10
C PRO A 205 10.02 20.52 -23.06
N VAL A 206 9.97 19.91 -21.87
CA VAL A 206 9.22 20.43 -20.73
C VAL A 206 10.21 20.67 -19.58
N ASP A 207 10.27 21.91 -19.10
CA ASP A 207 11.10 22.26 -17.95
C ASP A 207 10.30 22.10 -16.65
N PHE A 208 10.99 21.74 -15.55
CA PHE A 208 10.35 21.58 -14.25
C PHE A 208 9.68 22.88 -13.75
N ASP A 209 10.15 24.02 -14.21
CA ASP A 209 9.54 25.32 -13.92
C ASP A 209 8.07 25.45 -14.38
N THR A 210 7.59 24.54 -15.22
CA THR A 210 6.17 24.47 -15.63
C THR A 210 5.30 23.68 -14.65
N VAL A 211 5.92 22.89 -13.74
CA VAL A 211 5.20 22.12 -12.73
C VAL A 211 4.69 23.06 -11.64
N GLY A 212 3.45 22.81 -11.20
CA GLY A 212 2.70 23.65 -10.27
C GLY A 212 3.19 23.65 -8.82
N VAL A 213 4.41 23.23 -8.52
CA VAL A 213 5.03 23.35 -7.19
C VAL A 213 6.06 24.47 -7.21
N LYS A 214 6.01 25.41 -6.24
CA LYS A 214 6.94 26.55 -6.20
C LYS A 214 7.31 26.95 -4.77
N ALA A 215 8.60 27.17 -4.53
CA ALA A 215 9.08 27.93 -3.39
C ALA A 215 8.98 29.43 -3.72
N VAL A 216 8.05 30.12 -3.09
CA VAL A 216 7.89 31.59 -3.25
C VAL A 216 8.97 32.31 -2.50
N ASP A 217 9.30 31.82 -1.32
CA ASP A 217 10.44 32.17 -0.47
C ASP A 217 10.82 30.98 0.42
N GLU A 218 11.73 31.13 1.38
CA GLU A 218 12.20 30.04 2.24
C GLU A 218 11.07 29.37 3.03
N HIS A 219 10.00 30.10 3.37
CA HIS A 219 8.91 29.62 4.22
C HIS A 219 7.54 29.60 3.52
N THR A 220 7.47 29.91 2.23
CA THR A 220 6.20 29.92 1.49
C THR A 220 6.27 28.97 0.30
N LEU A 221 5.47 27.91 0.38
CA LEU A 221 5.33 26.88 -0.66
C LEU A 221 3.96 26.97 -1.30
N THR A 222 3.90 26.85 -2.63
CA THR A 222 2.61 26.76 -3.35
C THR A 222 2.50 25.49 -4.18
N TYR A 223 1.26 24.96 -4.22
CA TYR A 223 0.86 23.91 -5.17
C TYR A 223 -0.30 24.41 -6.01
N THR A 224 -0.12 24.48 -7.32
CA THR A 224 -1.19 24.73 -8.30
C THR A 224 -1.67 23.38 -8.84
N LEU A 225 -2.97 23.11 -8.75
CA LEU A 225 -3.58 21.85 -9.13
C LEU A 225 -4.14 21.89 -10.56
N CYS A 226 -4.39 20.72 -11.13
CA CYS A 226 -5.10 20.58 -12.42
C CYS A 226 -6.60 20.89 -12.30
N PHE A 227 -7.18 20.66 -11.12
CA PHE A 227 -8.59 20.87 -10.79
C PHE A 227 -8.75 20.99 -9.26
N ASP A 228 -9.92 21.41 -8.80
CA ASP A 228 -10.24 21.41 -7.37
C ASP A 228 -10.37 19.96 -6.87
N PHE A 229 -9.37 19.52 -6.12
CA PHE A 229 -9.27 18.15 -5.62
C PHE A 229 -9.47 18.11 -4.10
N PRO A 230 -10.62 17.61 -3.60
CA PRO A 230 -10.95 17.61 -2.17
C PRO A 230 -9.96 16.82 -1.29
N GLY A 231 -9.34 15.75 -1.84
CA GLY A 231 -8.38 14.89 -1.15
C GLY A 231 -6.98 15.47 -1.01
N PHE A 232 -6.65 16.61 -1.65
CA PHE A 232 -5.27 17.06 -1.79
C PHE A 232 -4.53 17.27 -0.46
N VAL A 233 -5.17 17.94 0.53
CA VAL A 233 -4.51 18.21 1.81
C VAL A 233 -4.18 16.91 2.56
N SER A 234 -5.05 15.90 2.50
CA SER A 234 -4.76 14.59 3.10
C SER A 234 -3.61 13.85 2.40
N LEU A 235 -3.50 14.02 1.08
CA LEU A 235 -2.42 13.44 0.28
C LEU A 235 -1.04 13.99 0.66
N LEU A 236 -0.96 15.23 1.20
CA LEU A 236 0.30 15.87 1.62
C LEU A 236 0.96 15.23 2.85
N SER A 237 0.31 14.29 3.50
CA SER A 237 0.89 13.46 4.56
C SER A 237 1.55 12.19 4.04
N TYR A 238 1.61 11.99 2.72
CA TYR A 238 2.11 10.77 2.08
C TYR A 238 3.47 10.98 1.40
N ALA A 239 4.23 9.91 1.32
CA ALA A 239 5.64 9.86 0.90
C ALA A 239 6.03 10.71 -0.33
N PRO A 240 5.27 10.75 -1.46
CA PRO A 240 5.69 11.54 -2.62
C PRO A 240 5.67 13.05 -2.40
N TYR A 241 5.06 13.50 -1.29
CA TYR A 241 5.00 14.92 -0.89
C TYR A 241 5.87 15.25 0.34
N GLU A 242 6.62 14.26 0.86
CA GLU A 242 7.62 14.49 1.89
C GLU A 242 8.79 15.32 1.33
N PRO A 243 9.36 16.26 2.12
CA PRO A 243 10.52 17.03 1.68
C PRO A 243 11.81 16.19 1.72
N ALA A 244 12.84 16.65 1.05
CA ALA A 244 14.20 16.11 1.17
C ALA A 244 15.21 17.24 1.13
N TYR A 245 16.31 17.13 1.91
CA TYR A 245 17.36 18.13 1.93
C TYR A 245 17.99 18.27 0.54
N GLY A 246 17.64 19.34 -0.17
CA GLY A 246 17.97 19.54 -1.59
C GLY A 246 19.46 19.38 -1.91
N PRO A 247 20.40 20.00 -1.14
CA PRO A 247 21.84 19.83 -1.40
C PRO A 247 22.32 18.38 -1.34
N LEU A 248 21.80 17.56 -0.41
CA LEU A 248 22.16 16.16 -0.29
C LEU A 248 21.53 15.33 -1.43
N LEU A 249 20.29 15.64 -1.80
CA LEU A 249 19.57 14.99 -2.88
C LEU A 249 20.27 15.22 -4.23
N GLU A 250 20.74 16.45 -4.48
CA GLU A 250 21.51 16.80 -5.68
C GLU A 250 22.88 16.10 -5.72
N GLU A 251 23.58 16.04 -4.58
CA GLU A 251 24.89 15.38 -4.48
C GLU A 251 24.82 13.87 -4.71
N LEU A 252 23.83 13.20 -4.11
CA LEU A 252 23.76 11.74 -4.05
C LEU A 252 22.95 11.12 -5.19
N GLY A 253 21.93 11.81 -5.71
CA GLY A 253 21.06 11.27 -6.76
C GLY A 253 20.45 9.92 -6.37
N ASP A 254 20.79 8.84 -7.10
CA ASP A 254 20.30 7.48 -6.85
C ASP A 254 20.89 6.83 -5.57
N GLN A 255 21.90 7.43 -4.96
CA GLN A 255 22.46 6.99 -3.68
C GLN A 255 21.77 7.62 -2.46
N PHE A 256 20.82 8.54 -2.67
CA PHE A 256 20.05 9.14 -1.57
C PHE A 256 19.29 8.06 -0.80
N CYS A 257 19.39 8.11 0.55
CA CYS A 257 18.75 7.15 1.47
C CYS A 257 19.05 5.66 1.16
N THR A 258 20.29 5.32 0.78
CA THR A 258 20.73 3.91 0.66
C THR A 258 21.42 3.38 1.92
N SER A 259 21.80 4.26 2.83
CA SER A 259 22.37 3.96 4.15
C SER A 259 22.02 5.06 5.15
N ALA A 260 22.39 4.91 6.42
CA ALA A 260 22.20 5.97 7.42
C ALA A 260 23.00 7.23 7.08
N GLU A 261 24.21 7.10 6.52
CA GLU A 261 25.09 8.22 6.15
C GLU A 261 24.59 8.99 4.93
N THR A 262 23.73 8.39 4.11
CA THR A 262 23.13 9.01 2.92
C THR A 262 21.70 9.46 3.16
N ALA A 263 21.18 9.30 4.38
CA ALA A 263 19.88 9.76 4.82
C ALA A 263 20.00 11.11 5.55
N CYS A 264 18.91 11.89 5.52
CA CYS A 264 18.72 13.07 6.35
C CYS A 264 17.34 13.03 7.00
N SER A 265 17.16 13.75 8.09
CA SER A 265 15.94 13.70 8.89
C SER A 265 15.53 15.08 9.35
N CYS A 266 14.22 15.39 9.30
CA CYS A 266 13.62 16.58 9.93
C CYS A 266 12.46 16.21 10.86
N GLY A 267 12.14 14.92 10.97
CA GLY A 267 11.06 14.41 11.81
C GLY A 267 11.45 14.22 13.27
N ALA A 268 10.55 13.54 14.01
CA ALA A 268 10.72 13.29 15.45
C ALA A 268 11.97 12.47 15.79
N PHE A 269 12.45 11.67 14.86
CA PHE A 269 13.64 10.83 15.01
C PHE A 269 14.58 11.03 13.82
N TYR A 270 15.83 10.59 13.98
CA TYR A 270 16.80 10.46 12.90
C TYR A 270 17.35 9.04 12.82
N LEU A 271 17.69 8.59 11.62
CA LEU A 271 18.26 7.27 11.39
C LEU A 271 19.74 7.28 11.79
N ALA A 272 20.04 6.77 12.99
CA ALA A 272 21.39 6.76 13.52
C ALA A 272 22.23 5.58 13.00
N GLU A 273 21.59 4.44 12.69
CA GLU A 273 22.26 3.23 12.22
C GLU A 273 21.29 2.38 11.37
N TYR A 274 21.81 1.82 10.30
CA TYR A 274 21.13 0.80 9.51
C TYR A 274 22.11 -0.27 9.06
N VAL A 275 21.93 -1.48 9.55
CA VAL A 275 22.70 -2.65 9.14
C VAL A 275 21.74 -3.68 8.55
N PRO A 276 21.77 -3.88 7.22
CA PRO A 276 20.86 -4.80 6.53
C PRO A 276 20.89 -6.21 7.16
N LEU A 277 19.69 -6.80 7.37
CA LEU A 277 19.50 -8.12 8.00
C LEU A 277 20.04 -8.22 9.44
N GLU A 278 20.23 -7.09 10.11
CA GLU A 278 20.68 -7.05 11.51
C GLU A 278 19.87 -6.07 12.35
N SER A 279 19.95 -4.77 12.07
CA SER A 279 19.28 -3.77 12.91
C SER A 279 19.11 -2.40 12.27
N TRP A 280 18.11 -1.66 12.75
CA TRP A 280 17.93 -0.21 12.55
C TRP A 280 17.90 0.44 13.91
N VAL A 281 18.53 1.59 14.03
CA VAL A 281 18.47 2.42 15.23
C VAL A 281 18.09 3.83 14.84
N MET A 282 16.93 4.28 15.34
CA MET A 282 16.50 5.65 15.23
C MET A 282 16.58 6.32 16.59
N LYS A 283 17.02 7.57 16.64
CA LYS A 283 17.14 8.32 17.89
C LYS A 283 16.30 9.60 17.82
N LYS A 284 15.81 10.03 18.97
CA LYS A 284 15.08 11.29 19.12
C LYS A 284 15.87 12.44 18.50
N ASN A 285 15.22 13.20 17.61
CA ASN A 285 15.81 14.38 17.00
C ASN A 285 15.78 15.57 17.98
N PRO A 286 16.95 16.08 18.40
CA PRO A 286 17.02 17.18 19.35
C PRO A 286 16.61 18.53 18.72
N GLU A 287 16.59 18.62 17.39
CA GLU A 287 16.24 19.81 16.64
C GLU A 287 14.77 19.91 16.26
N ASN A 288 14.02 18.78 16.32
CA ASN A 288 12.62 18.75 15.90
C ASN A 288 11.76 19.76 16.69
N TYR A 289 10.90 20.50 15.98
CA TYR A 289 10.04 21.55 16.56
C TYR A 289 9.15 21.05 17.69
N ASP A 290 8.73 19.77 17.63
CA ASP A 290 7.82 19.13 18.60
C ASP A 290 8.56 18.15 19.55
N LYS A 291 9.87 18.31 19.70
CA LYS A 291 10.74 17.44 20.51
C LYS A 291 10.26 17.21 21.94
N ASP A 292 9.54 18.17 22.50
CA ASP A 292 8.99 18.03 23.86
C ASP A 292 7.84 17.02 23.93
N ASN A 293 7.23 16.70 22.79
CA ASN A 293 6.19 15.68 22.61
C ASN A 293 6.76 14.35 22.07
N VAL A 294 8.07 14.15 22.09
CA VAL A 294 8.73 12.90 21.75
C VAL A 294 9.24 12.23 23.02
N TYR A 295 8.61 11.16 23.45
CA TYR A 295 8.84 10.51 24.75
C TYR A 295 9.76 9.29 24.66
N ILE A 296 10.04 8.81 23.45
CA ILE A 296 10.94 7.71 23.16
C ILE A 296 12.28 8.27 22.73
N ASP A 297 13.39 7.90 23.41
CA ASP A 297 14.73 8.38 23.05
C ASP A 297 15.34 7.57 21.90
N THR A 298 15.02 6.27 21.85
CA THR A 298 15.58 5.35 20.86
C THR A 298 14.55 4.31 20.43
N ILE A 299 14.40 4.13 19.11
CA ILE A 299 13.67 3.02 18.52
C ILE A 299 14.70 2.05 17.95
N ARG A 300 14.59 0.77 18.31
CA ARG A 300 15.47 -0.26 17.83
C ARG A 300 14.73 -1.41 17.20
N TYR A 301 14.91 -1.59 15.90
CA TYR A 301 14.44 -2.77 15.18
C TYR A 301 15.55 -3.81 15.09
N ILE A 302 15.23 -5.06 15.36
CA ILE A 302 16.17 -6.20 15.28
C ILE A 302 15.62 -7.18 14.24
N TYR A 303 16.44 -7.54 13.26
CA TYR A 303 16.04 -8.52 12.25
C TYR A 303 15.92 -9.92 12.86
N ASN A 304 14.77 -10.55 12.60
CA ASN A 304 14.53 -11.92 12.98
C ASN A 304 13.53 -12.55 12.00
N GLN A 305 14.01 -13.45 11.15
CA GLN A 305 13.15 -14.10 10.16
C GLN A 305 12.03 -14.94 10.79
N GLU A 306 12.22 -15.40 12.03
CA GLU A 306 11.23 -16.16 12.82
C GLU A 306 10.53 -15.28 13.87
N GLU A 307 10.29 -14.01 13.54
CA GLU A 307 9.66 -13.00 14.42
C GLU A 307 8.38 -13.53 15.10
N LEU A 308 7.47 -14.12 14.31
CA LEU A 308 6.18 -14.61 14.79
C LEU A 308 6.31 -15.79 15.78
N ILE A 309 7.40 -16.54 15.72
CA ILE A 309 7.66 -17.71 16.59
C ILE A 309 8.44 -17.29 17.82
N SER A 310 9.52 -16.52 17.63
CA SER A 310 10.46 -16.17 18.70
C SER A 310 10.03 -14.92 19.48
N GLY A 311 9.33 -13.99 18.86
CA GLY A 311 8.92 -12.70 19.43
C GLY A 311 8.14 -12.85 20.74
N PRO A 312 7.07 -13.66 20.80
CA PRO A 312 6.31 -13.87 22.04
C PRO A 312 7.17 -14.29 23.23
N GLU A 313 8.13 -15.21 23.03
CA GLU A 313 9.02 -15.65 24.09
C GLU A 313 10.07 -14.58 24.47
N MET A 314 10.49 -13.75 23.53
CA MET A 314 11.40 -12.63 23.81
C MET A 314 10.68 -11.54 24.64
N VAL A 315 9.41 -11.25 24.32
CA VAL A 315 8.56 -10.37 25.14
C VAL A 315 8.43 -10.91 26.58
N ARG A 316 8.13 -12.20 26.75
CA ARG A 316 8.02 -12.82 28.09
C ARG A 316 9.32 -12.69 28.91
N ARG A 317 10.48 -12.66 28.25
CA ARG A 317 11.77 -12.46 28.90
C ARG A 317 12.16 -11.00 29.07
N GLY A 318 11.35 -10.06 28.55
CA GLY A 318 11.64 -8.62 28.58
C GLY A 318 12.82 -8.22 27.69
N GLU A 319 13.10 -8.97 26.62
CA GLU A 319 14.16 -8.69 25.65
C GLU A 319 13.73 -7.70 24.58
N ILE A 320 12.43 -7.64 24.30
CA ILE A 320 11.77 -6.71 23.37
C ILE A 320 10.48 -6.19 23.97
N ASP A 321 9.96 -5.09 23.45
CA ASP A 321 8.81 -4.36 24.01
C ASP A 321 7.50 -4.68 23.31
N GLN A 322 7.56 -5.32 22.12
CA GLN A 322 6.34 -5.71 21.39
C GLN A 322 6.55 -7.00 20.60
N ALA A 323 5.51 -7.83 20.54
CA ALA A 323 5.41 -8.97 19.64
C ALA A 323 3.95 -9.27 19.28
N THR A 324 3.74 -9.82 18.09
CA THR A 324 2.45 -10.34 17.65
C THR A 324 2.16 -11.70 18.31
N ILE A 325 0.93 -11.88 18.77
CA ILE A 325 0.43 -13.13 19.39
C ILE A 325 -0.47 -13.82 18.37
N SER A 326 0.05 -14.87 17.73
CA SER A 326 -0.70 -15.62 16.73
C SER A 326 -1.86 -16.42 17.32
N SER A 327 -2.85 -16.75 16.50
CA SER A 327 -4.02 -17.54 16.93
C SER A 327 -3.65 -18.88 17.54
N ASP A 328 -2.52 -19.50 17.17
CA ASP A 328 -2.06 -20.78 17.71
C ASP A 328 -1.69 -20.74 19.18
N ILE A 329 -1.22 -19.61 19.66
CA ILE A 329 -0.76 -19.44 21.05
C ILE A 329 -1.67 -18.58 21.90
N LEU A 330 -2.66 -17.89 21.26
CA LEU A 330 -3.52 -16.92 21.93
C LEU A 330 -4.25 -17.51 23.14
N ASP A 331 -4.90 -18.66 22.98
CA ASP A 331 -5.62 -19.32 24.07
C ASP A 331 -4.69 -19.67 25.25
N SER A 332 -3.46 -20.08 24.96
CA SER A 332 -2.48 -20.40 25.99
C SER A 332 -2.02 -19.14 26.72
N TRP A 333 -1.84 -18.02 26.02
CA TRP A 333 -1.46 -16.74 26.58
C TRP A 333 -2.57 -16.14 27.45
N LEU A 334 -3.81 -16.21 27.01
CA LEU A 334 -5.00 -15.73 27.78
C LEU A 334 -5.32 -16.60 29.00
N SER A 335 -4.89 -17.86 29.00
CA SER A 335 -5.11 -18.80 30.11
C SER A 335 -3.98 -18.83 31.16
N ASP A 336 -2.80 -18.32 30.84
CA ASP A 336 -1.63 -18.31 31.74
C ASP A 336 -1.63 -17.01 32.56
N ASP A 337 -1.64 -17.14 33.88
CA ASP A 337 -1.63 -16.02 34.83
C ASP A 337 -0.42 -15.07 34.67
N THR A 338 0.64 -15.50 33.99
CA THR A 338 1.84 -14.68 33.73
C THR A 338 1.78 -13.88 32.44
N THR A 339 0.90 -14.21 31.50
CA THR A 339 0.81 -13.58 30.18
C THR A 339 -0.56 -12.99 29.84
N LYS A 340 -1.64 -13.41 30.48
CA LYS A 340 -3.02 -12.96 30.16
C LYS A 340 -3.18 -11.43 30.21
N ASP A 341 -2.49 -10.78 31.14
CA ASP A 341 -2.51 -9.33 31.30
C ASP A 341 -1.48 -8.60 30.40
N MET A 342 -0.78 -9.35 29.53
CA MET A 342 0.13 -8.80 28.54
C MET A 342 -0.47 -8.74 27.12
N VAL A 343 -1.67 -9.30 26.94
CA VAL A 343 -2.32 -9.38 25.61
C VAL A 343 -3.26 -8.21 25.42
N SER A 344 -3.09 -7.51 24.31
CA SER A 344 -4.01 -6.50 23.78
C SER A 344 -4.18 -6.70 22.28
N MET A 345 -4.82 -5.74 21.62
CA MET A 345 -4.88 -5.69 20.15
C MET A 345 -4.14 -4.45 19.65
N GLU A 346 -3.72 -4.47 18.39
CA GLU A 346 -3.29 -3.25 17.72
C GLU A 346 -4.45 -2.26 17.57
N ARG A 347 -4.12 -1.00 17.32
CA ARG A 347 -5.12 0.02 17.01
C ARG A 347 -5.76 -0.31 15.66
N PRO A 348 -7.13 -0.31 15.54
CA PRO A 348 -7.78 -0.60 14.28
C PRO A 348 -7.40 0.38 13.17
N GLU A 349 -7.15 -0.12 11.98
CA GLU A 349 -6.98 0.69 10.76
C GLU A 349 -8.35 0.95 10.14
N THR A 350 -8.70 2.21 9.86
CA THR A 350 -10.03 2.60 9.35
C THR A 350 -10.08 2.88 7.84
N GLY A 351 -8.96 3.21 7.23
CA GLY A 351 -8.88 3.48 5.78
C GLY A 351 -8.40 2.27 4.97
N LYS A 352 -8.71 1.05 5.42
CA LYS A 352 -8.26 -0.18 4.76
C LYS A 352 -9.38 -1.21 4.70
N SER A 353 -9.46 -1.94 3.59
CA SER A 353 -10.38 -3.06 3.41
C SER A 353 -9.73 -4.24 2.72
N TYR A 354 -10.25 -5.44 2.99
CA TYR A 354 -9.88 -6.69 2.33
C TYR A 354 -10.96 -7.15 1.37
N PHE A 355 -10.55 -7.74 0.26
CA PHE A 355 -11.43 -8.31 -0.76
C PHE A 355 -10.74 -9.48 -1.48
N TYR A 356 -11.51 -10.30 -2.20
CA TYR A 356 -10.99 -11.30 -3.11
C TYR A 356 -10.97 -10.75 -4.53
N ILE A 357 -9.82 -10.93 -5.21
CA ILE A 357 -9.60 -10.53 -6.60
C ILE A 357 -9.42 -11.73 -7.50
N PHE A 358 -10.07 -11.70 -8.65
CA PHE A 358 -9.82 -12.62 -9.75
C PHE A 358 -8.74 -12.05 -10.68
N ASN A 359 -7.91 -12.90 -11.24
CA ASN A 359 -6.97 -12.50 -12.28
C ASN A 359 -7.61 -12.56 -13.66
N PHE A 360 -7.82 -11.42 -14.29
CA PHE A 360 -8.37 -11.31 -15.65
C PHE A 360 -7.29 -11.35 -16.74
N LEU A 361 -6.02 -11.54 -16.36
CA LEU A 361 -4.88 -11.73 -17.26
C LEU A 361 -4.12 -13.02 -16.90
N PRO A 362 -4.68 -14.21 -17.16
CA PRO A 362 -4.14 -15.50 -16.71
C PRO A 362 -2.70 -15.78 -17.16
N TYR A 363 -2.27 -15.21 -18.28
CA TYR A 363 -0.92 -15.40 -18.82
C TYR A 363 0.13 -14.51 -18.14
N ALA A 364 -0.25 -13.58 -17.27
CA ALA A 364 0.67 -12.73 -16.54
C ALA A 364 1.64 -13.54 -15.63
N HIS A 365 1.23 -14.72 -15.21
CA HIS A 365 2.07 -15.64 -14.41
C HIS A 365 3.42 -15.97 -15.08
N GLU A 366 3.49 -16.03 -16.40
CA GLU A 366 4.72 -16.30 -17.16
C GLU A 366 5.82 -15.25 -16.94
N PHE A 367 5.44 -14.06 -16.45
CA PHE A 367 6.35 -12.96 -16.16
C PHE A 367 6.83 -12.93 -14.70
N SER A 368 6.33 -13.82 -13.85
CA SER A 368 6.76 -13.90 -12.45
C SER A 368 8.15 -14.50 -12.35
N ASN A 369 9.02 -13.86 -11.55
CA ASN A 369 10.30 -14.44 -11.13
C ASN A 369 10.13 -15.46 -9.98
N TRP A 370 8.93 -15.61 -9.48
CA TRP A 370 8.58 -16.57 -8.46
C TRP A 370 8.37 -17.94 -9.09
N ASN A 371 9.41 -18.74 -9.02
CA ASN A 371 9.40 -20.12 -9.53
C ASN A 371 8.93 -21.08 -8.42
N VAL A 372 7.66 -21.41 -8.44
CA VAL A 372 7.09 -22.35 -7.47
C VAL A 372 7.22 -23.75 -8.03
N THR A 373 8.19 -24.48 -7.54
CA THR A 373 8.44 -25.89 -7.92
C THR A 373 7.17 -26.73 -7.67
N GLY A 374 6.55 -27.23 -8.75
CA GLY A 374 5.35 -28.08 -8.69
C GLY A 374 4.03 -27.33 -8.97
N VAL A 375 4.01 -25.99 -9.05
CA VAL A 375 2.81 -25.23 -9.43
C VAL A 375 2.64 -25.18 -10.95
N ASP A 376 3.72 -25.08 -11.71
CA ASP A 376 3.68 -25.03 -13.17
C ASP A 376 2.92 -26.23 -13.79
N ALA A 377 3.00 -27.41 -13.17
CA ALA A 377 2.28 -28.61 -13.62
C ALA A 377 0.75 -28.54 -13.35
N GLN A 378 0.29 -27.59 -12.55
CA GLN A 378 -1.12 -27.40 -12.18
C GLN A 378 -1.72 -26.12 -12.72
N TYR A 379 -0.91 -25.27 -13.37
CA TYR A 379 -1.33 -24.03 -13.97
C TYR A 379 -1.98 -24.28 -15.35
N GLU A 380 -3.23 -23.84 -15.50
CA GLU A 380 -4.04 -24.04 -16.70
C GLU A 380 -4.63 -22.72 -17.20
N PRO A 381 -3.81 -21.81 -17.76
CA PRO A 381 -4.24 -20.45 -18.09
C PRO A 381 -5.40 -20.40 -19.10
N ASP A 382 -5.41 -21.30 -20.10
CA ASP A 382 -6.49 -21.36 -21.08
C ASP A 382 -7.83 -21.79 -20.45
N ASN A 383 -7.76 -22.65 -19.43
CA ASN A 383 -8.94 -23.12 -18.72
C ASN A 383 -9.45 -22.04 -17.75
N TRP A 384 -8.53 -21.35 -17.07
CA TRP A 384 -8.86 -20.22 -16.23
C TRP A 384 -9.44 -19.04 -17.03
N ALA A 385 -8.87 -18.73 -18.21
CA ALA A 385 -9.40 -17.67 -19.09
C ALA A 385 -10.89 -17.90 -19.43
N LYS A 386 -11.30 -19.15 -19.70
CA LYS A 386 -12.71 -19.48 -19.91
C LYS A 386 -13.54 -19.27 -18.64
N ALA A 387 -13.03 -19.74 -17.50
CA ALA A 387 -13.71 -19.66 -16.22
C ALA A 387 -13.90 -18.21 -15.77
N VAL A 388 -12.83 -17.40 -15.75
CA VAL A 388 -12.89 -16.00 -15.29
C VAL A 388 -13.74 -15.11 -16.22
N ASN A 389 -13.87 -15.49 -17.51
CA ASN A 389 -14.74 -14.80 -18.45
C ASN A 389 -16.24 -15.11 -18.26
N SER A 390 -16.59 -16.18 -17.53
CA SER A 390 -17.97 -16.54 -17.21
C SER A 390 -18.49 -15.73 -16.02
N THR A 391 -19.51 -14.93 -16.23
CA THR A 391 -20.23 -14.23 -15.16
C THR A 391 -20.83 -15.21 -14.16
N ASN A 392 -21.35 -16.35 -14.62
CA ASN A 392 -21.91 -17.39 -13.75
C ASN A 392 -20.84 -18.01 -12.85
N PHE A 393 -19.63 -18.26 -13.37
CA PHE A 393 -18.49 -18.74 -12.56
C PHE A 393 -18.13 -17.76 -11.44
N ARG A 394 -17.96 -16.47 -11.76
CA ARG A 394 -17.61 -15.47 -10.75
C ARG A 394 -18.74 -15.25 -9.73
N LYS A 395 -20.01 -15.25 -10.18
CA LYS A 395 -21.17 -15.15 -9.26
C LYS A 395 -21.30 -16.37 -8.38
N ALA A 396 -20.92 -17.57 -8.84
CA ALA A 396 -20.86 -18.75 -7.98
C ALA A 396 -19.91 -18.51 -6.79
N PHE A 397 -18.74 -17.91 -7.03
CA PHE A 397 -17.82 -17.52 -5.94
C PHE A 397 -18.40 -16.41 -5.08
N LEU A 398 -18.97 -15.34 -5.66
CA LEU A 398 -19.56 -14.23 -4.90
C LEU A 398 -20.57 -14.71 -3.86
N TYR A 399 -21.43 -15.68 -4.25
CA TYR A 399 -22.45 -16.23 -3.35
C TYR A 399 -21.95 -17.41 -2.51
N ALA A 400 -20.85 -18.06 -2.88
CA ALA A 400 -20.29 -19.16 -2.10
C ALA A 400 -19.40 -18.70 -0.96
N ILE A 401 -18.71 -17.56 -1.12
CA ILE A 401 -17.75 -17.05 -0.11
C ILE A 401 -18.52 -16.57 1.10
N ASN A 402 -18.22 -17.16 2.26
CA ASN A 402 -18.69 -16.70 3.55
C ASN A 402 -17.54 -15.95 4.28
N PRO A 403 -17.55 -14.61 4.31
CA PRO A 403 -16.50 -13.83 4.96
C PRO A 403 -16.27 -14.18 6.42
N SER A 404 -17.35 -14.56 7.12
CA SER A 404 -17.30 -14.91 8.57
C SER A 404 -16.31 -16.03 8.87
N VAL A 405 -16.17 -17.01 7.96
CA VAL A 405 -15.26 -18.17 8.18
C VAL A 405 -13.81 -17.74 8.14
N THR A 406 -13.45 -16.85 7.22
CA THR A 406 -12.09 -16.32 7.09
C THR A 406 -11.77 -15.35 8.22
N LEU A 407 -12.70 -14.44 8.55
CA LEU A 407 -12.53 -13.46 9.61
C LEU A 407 -12.44 -14.11 11.00
N ALA A 408 -13.17 -15.21 11.23
CA ALA A 408 -13.13 -15.95 12.50
C ALA A 408 -11.77 -16.58 12.81
N VAL A 409 -10.86 -16.70 11.85
CA VAL A 409 -9.49 -17.18 12.09
C VAL A 409 -8.73 -16.18 12.99
N THR A 410 -8.89 -14.89 12.72
CA THR A 410 -8.17 -13.80 13.40
C THR A 410 -9.04 -13.11 14.46
N ALA A 411 -10.38 -13.16 14.32
CA ALA A 411 -11.35 -12.65 15.29
C ALA A 411 -12.34 -13.76 15.67
N PRO A 412 -11.97 -14.74 16.49
CA PRO A 412 -12.86 -15.84 16.88
C PRO A 412 -14.16 -15.36 17.52
N GLU A 413 -14.08 -14.26 18.25
CA GLU A 413 -15.21 -13.55 18.81
C GLU A 413 -15.40 -12.20 18.11
N GLY A 414 -16.61 -11.88 17.67
CA GLY A 414 -16.96 -10.59 17.08
C GLY A 414 -16.54 -10.40 15.61
N TYR A 415 -16.23 -11.45 14.87
CA TYR A 415 -15.89 -11.39 13.43
C TYR A 415 -16.96 -10.69 12.59
N ASP A 416 -18.23 -10.70 12.99
CA ASP A 416 -19.31 -10.00 12.27
C ASP A 416 -19.12 -8.47 12.27
N ASN A 417 -18.38 -7.90 13.23
CA ASN A 417 -18.07 -6.48 13.25
C ASN A 417 -17.08 -6.05 12.16
N TYR A 418 -16.36 -7.00 11.58
CA TYR A 418 -15.36 -6.76 10.55
C TYR A 418 -15.86 -7.10 9.15
N LYS A 419 -17.04 -7.69 9.01
CA LYS A 419 -17.59 -8.10 7.72
C LYS A 419 -18.01 -6.88 6.90
N LEU A 420 -17.62 -6.86 5.61
CA LEU A 420 -18.05 -5.85 4.64
C LEU A 420 -18.81 -6.50 3.47
N HIS A 421 -19.70 -5.72 2.89
CA HIS A 421 -20.34 -5.98 1.60
C HIS A 421 -19.99 -4.91 0.56
N THR A 422 -19.08 -4.01 0.91
CA THR A 422 -18.48 -2.95 0.09
C THR A 422 -16.96 -3.13 0.06
N ILE A 423 -16.26 -2.51 -0.89
CA ILE A 423 -14.79 -2.43 -0.84
C ILE A 423 -14.34 -1.16 -0.10
N THR A 424 -15.14 -0.10 -0.11
CA THR A 424 -14.87 1.08 0.73
C THR A 424 -15.32 0.82 2.16
N PRO A 425 -14.46 1.09 3.17
CA PRO A 425 -14.82 0.95 4.58
C PRO A 425 -15.89 1.97 4.99
N PRO A 426 -16.82 1.62 5.91
CA PRO A 426 -17.70 2.60 6.55
C PRO A 426 -16.90 3.66 7.31
N SER A 427 -17.42 4.87 7.39
CA SER A 427 -16.80 6.02 8.05
C SER A 427 -15.48 6.50 7.43
N PHE A 428 -15.18 6.06 6.22
CA PHE A 428 -14.01 6.51 5.47
C PHE A 428 -14.16 7.97 5.02
N CYS A 429 -15.28 8.30 4.39
CA CYS A 429 -15.64 9.66 4.00
C CYS A 429 -17.15 9.86 3.99
N ALA A 430 -17.59 11.11 4.05
CA ALA A 430 -18.99 11.49 4.04
C ALA A 430 -19.23 12.63 3.06
N ASN A 431 -20.42 12.66 2.46
CA ASN A 431 -20.84 13.72 1.56
C ASN A 431 -21.04 15.06 2.30
N SER A 432 -21.42 16.12 1.57
CA SER A 432 -21.60 17.47 2.14
C SER A 432 -22.65 17.55 3.25
N GLN A 433 -23.55 16.57 3.32
CA GLN A 433 -24.62 16.48 4.31
C GLN A 433 -24.24 15.58 5.52
N GLY A 434 -23.03 15.02 5.51
CA GLY A 434 -22.56 14.11 6.55
C GLY A 434 -23.09 12.68 6.39
N VAL A 435 -23.63 12.31 5.23
CA VAL A 435 -24.02 10.92 4.93
C VAL A 435 -22.77 10.13 4.56
N ASP A 436 -22.59 8.99 5.21
CA ASP A 436 -21.49 8.07 4.91
C ASP A 436 -21.50 7.65 3.45
N TYR A 437 -20.32 7.56 2.84
CA TYR A 437 -20.20 7.17 1.43
C TYR A 437 -20.84 5.80 1.15
N THR A 438 -20.74 4.84 2.06
CA THR A 438 -21.34 3.52 1.91
C THR A 438 -22.88 3.53 1.93
N GLU A 439 -23.48 4.65 2.33
CA GLU A 439 -24.91 4.90 2.30
C GLU A 439 -25.36 5.74 1.07
N CYS A 440 -24.43 6.01 0.13
CA CYS A 440 -24.73 6.75 -1.10
C CYS A 440 -25.12 5.81 -2.24
N GLY A 441 -25.90 6.32 -3.20
CA GLY A 441 -26.24 5.67 -4.46
C GLY A 441 -26.71 4.22 -4.35
N ASP A 442 -26.31 3.39 -5.32
CA ASP A 442 -26.62 1.97 -5.35
C ASP A 442 -25.84 1.15 -4.32
N LEU A 443 -24.75 1.70 -3.76
CA LEU A 443 -23.94 1.05 -2.73
C LEU A 443 -24.76 0.82 -1.45
N ALA A 444 -25.62 1.77 -1.08
CA ALA A 444 -26.55 1.67 0.05
C ALA A 444 -27.51 0.47 -0.03
N ASN A 445 -27.70 -0.12 -1.22
CA ASN A 445 -28.61 -1.23 -1.44
C ASN A 445 -27.91 -2.60 -1.35
N LEU A 446 -26.58 -2.62 -1.21
CA LEU A 446 -25.84 -3.88 -1.06
C LEU A 446 -26.06 -4.50 0.33
N SER A 447 -25.95 -5.80 0.38
CA SER A 447 -26.04 -6.58 1.62
C SER A 447 -25.14 -7.80 1.51
N ASP A 448 -25.04 -8.60 2.57
CA ASP A 448 -24.29 -9.85 2.57
C ASP A 448 -24.69 -10.72 1.37
N PHE A 449 -23.68 -11.14 0.60
CA PHE A 449 -23.90 -11.95 -0.60
C PHE A 449 -23.96 -13.45 -0.33
N PHE A 450 -23.45 -13.94 0.81
CA PHE A 450 -23.39 -15.38 1.07
C PHE A 450 -24.76 -16.05 1.00
N ASP A 451 -24.93 -16.94 0.01
CA ASP A 451 -26.15 -17.72 -0.23
C ASP A 451 -25.79 -19.01 -0.98
N GLU A 452 -25.71 -20.12 -0.25
CA GLU A 452 -25.33 -21.42 -0.83
C GLU A 452 -26.26 -21.88 -1.95
N ALA A 453 -27.56 -21.55 -1.88
CA ALA A 453 -28.51 -21.98 -2.91
C ALA A 453 -28.25 -21.23 -4.23
N LYS A 454 -28.05 -19.91 -4.16
CA LYS A 454 -27.65 -19.10 -5.31
C LYS A 454 -26.26 -19.48 -5.83
N ALA A 455 -25.29 -19.75 -4.95
CA ALA A 455 -23.98 -20.22 -5.35
C ALA A 455 -24.07 -21.48 -6.22
N LYS A 456 -24.88 -22.45 -5.81
CA LYS A 456 -25.10 -23.70 -6.55
C LYS A 456 -25.86 -23.49 -7.87
N GLU A 457 -26.85 -22.58 -7.90
CA GLU A 457 -27.56 -22.17 -9.11
C GLU A 457 -26.61 -21.62 -10.16
N TYR A 458 -25.77 -20.63 -9.75
CA TYR A 458 -24.75 -20.04 -10.63
C TYR A 458 -23.66 -21.04 -11.03
N ARG A 459 -23.23 -21.93 -10.12
CA ARG A 459 -22.32 -23.01 -10.44
C ARG A 459 -22.88 -23.93 -11.53
N ASP A 460 -24.13 -24.35 -11.42
CA ASP A 460 -24.75 -25.26 -12.39
C ASP A 460 -24.85 -24.59 -13.76
N ALA A 461 -25.23 -23.32 -13.82
CA ALA A 461 -25.20 -22.50 -15.04
C ALA A 461 -23.77 -22.40 -15.63
N ALA A 462 -22.77 -22.15 -14.76
CA ALA A 462 -21.37 -22.07 -15.16
C ALA A 462 -20.85 -23.41 -15.71
N VAL A 463 -21.26 -24.57 -15.14
CA VAL A 463 -20.87 -25.89 -15.63
C VAL A 463 -21.41 -26.13 -17.05
N GLU A 464 -22.66 -25.75 -17.32
CA GLU A 464 -23.23 -25.86 -18.67
C GLU A 464 -22.48 -24.96 -19.67
N GLU A 465 -22.29 -23.71 -19.34
CA GLU A 465 -21.60 -22.72 -20.17
C GLU A 465 -20.14 -23.11 -20.44
N LEU A 466 -19.39 -23.46 -19.40
CA LEU A 466 -17.96 -23.79 -19.50
C LEU A 466 -17.73 -25.11 -20.21
N THR A 467 -18.64 -26.11 -20.05
CA THR A 467 -18.60 -27.35 -20.82
C THR A 467 -18.79 -27.09 -22.31
N ALA A 468 -19.72 -26.18 -22.67
CA ALA A 468 -19.91 -25.78 -24.06
C ALA A 468 -18.71 -25.03 -24.64
N ALA A 469 -17.99 -24.27 -23.79
CA ALA A 469 -16.75 -23.61 -24.15
C ALA A 469 -15.51 -24.53 -24.17
N GLY A 470 -15.69 -25.82 -23.87
CA GLY A 470 -14.61 -26.80 -23.83
C GLY A 470 -13.65 -26.64 -22.66
N ALA A 471 -14.14 -26.19 -21.50
CA ALA A 471 -13.38 -26.22 -20.28
C ALA A 471 -13.29 -27.63 -19.69
N THR A 472 -12.26 -27.89 -18.89
CA THR A 472 -12.06 -29.15 -18.16
C THR A 472 -12.28 -28.91 -16.67
N PHE A 473 -12.89 -29.87 -15.99
CA PHE A 473 -13.16 -29.80 -14.55
C PHE A 473 -12.31 -30.84 -13.78
N PRO A 474 -11.95 -30.54 -12.50
CA PRO A 474 -12.22 -29.27 -11.80
C PRO A 474 -11.38 -28.10 -12.36
N ILE A 475 -11.97 -26.92 -12.37
CA ILE A 475 -11.20 -25.68 -12.66
C ILE A 475 -10.16 -25.52 -11.55
N LYS A 476 -8.89 -25.44 -11.92
CA LYS A 476 -7.81 -25.18 -10.97
C LYS A 476 -7.74 -23.69 -10.66
N VAL A 477 -7.61 -23.38 -9.37
CA VAL A 477 -7.60 -21.99 -8.86
C VAL A 477 -6.39 -21.83 -7.95
N GLN A 478 -5.32 -21.22 -8.43
CA GLN A 478 -4.15 -20.92 -7.61
C GLN A 478 -4.43 -19.77 -6.68
N TYR A 479 -4.19 -20.02 -5.38
CA TYR A 479 -4.39 -19.06 -4.31
C TYR A 479 -3.07 -18.92 -3.50
N PRO A 480 -2.22 -17.94 -3.84
CA PRO A 480 -0.99 -17.69 -3.13
C PRO A 480 -1.21 -16.89 -1.85
N TYR A 481 -0.32 -17.10 -0.86
CA TYR A 481 -0.26 -16.33 0.36
C TYR A 481 1.19 -15.94 0.72
N ASN A 482 1.36 -14.86 1.48
CA ASN A 482 2.64 -14.45 2.03
C ASN A 482 2.82 -15.09 3.42
N PRO A 483 3.84 -15.97 3.63
CA PRO A 483 4.05 -16.63 4.91
C PRO A 483 4.50 -15.68 6.04
N ALA A 484 4.93 -14.46 5.73
CA ALA A 484 5.25 -13.42 6.72
C ALA A 484 4.02 -12.71 7.29
N VAL A 485 2.82 -12.94 6.72
CA VAL A 485 1.56 -12.40 7.23
C VAL A 485 0.90 -13.42 8.14
N VAL A 486 0.66 -13.00 9.37
CA VAL A 486 0.06 -13.82 10.43
C VAL A 486 -1.25 -14.46 9.97
N ASP A 487 -1.39 -15.77 10.19
CA ASP A 487 -2.60 -16.56 9.97
C ASP A 487 -3.16 -16.57 8.52
N TRP A 488 -2.48 -15.95 7.55
CA TRP A 488 -2.97 -15.93 6.17
C TRP A 488 -3.04 -17.34 5.55
N ASP A 489 -2.10 -18.21 5.86
CA ASP A 489 -2.12 -19.62 5.46
C ASP A 489 -3.37 -20.35 6.01
N LYS A 490 -3.74 -20.09 7.27
CA LYS A 490 -4.95 -20.66 7.90
C LYS A 490 -6.22 -20.10 7.27
N GLN A 491 -6.25 -18.79 7.01
CA GLN A 491 -7.34 -18.16 6.27
C GLN A 491 -7.54 -18.80 4.90
N CYS A 492 -6.45 -19.09 4.17
CA CYS A 492 -6.51 -19.83 2.88
C CYS A 492 -7.07 -21.22 3.05
N GLN A 493 -6.70 -21.95 4.11
CA GLN A 493 -7.20 -23.32 4.34
C GLN A 493 -8.71 -23.34 4.65
N VAL A 494 -9.19 -22.45 5.54
CA VAL A 494 -10.62 -22.41 5.86
C VAL A 494 -11.45 -21.91 4.67
N PHE A 495 -10.93 -20.93 3.92
CA PHE A 495 -11.53 -20.48 2.67
C PHE A 495 -11.70 -21.63 1.68
N LYS A 496 -10.61 -22.37 1.40
CA LYS A 496 -10.65 -23.54 0.52
C LYS A 496 -11.72 -24.55 0.95
N GLN A 497 -11.72 -24.94 2.22
CA GLN A 497 -12.67 -25.92 2.76
C GLN A 497 -14.11 -25.43 2.62
N GLN A 498 -14.38 -24.18 2.90
CA GLN A 498 -15.71 -23.60 2.87
C GLN A 498 -16.21 -23.46 1.42
N VAL A 499 -15.42 -22.86 0.53
CA VAL A 499 -15.84 -22.59 -0.87
C VAL A 499 -15.94 -23.89 -1.66
N GLU A 500 -14.96 -24.80 -1.55
CA GLU A 500 -15.07 -26.14 -2.18
C GLU A 500 -16.22 -26.96 -1.60
N GLY A 501 -16.50 -26.84 -0.30
CA GLY A 501 -17.64 -27.51 0.33
C GLY A 501 -18.98 -27.10 -0.27
N VAL A 502 -19.14 -25.84 -0.65
CA VAL A 502 -20.36 -25.33 -1.30
C VAL A 502 -20.38 -25.65 -2.80
N LEU A 503 -19.29 -25.37 -3.52
CA LEU A 503 -19.27 -25.42 -4.97
C LEU A 503 -19.02 -26.82 -5.54
N ASN A 504 -18.39 -27.73 -4.79
CA ASN A 504 -18.15 -29.11 -5.21
C ASN A 504 -19.26 -30.10 -4.76
N ASP A 505 -20.33 -29.57 -4.14
CA ASP A 505 -21.44 -30.44 -3.72
C ASP A 505 -22.08 -31.16 -4.92
N GLY A 506 -21.78 -32.45 -5.04
CA GLY A 506 -22.26 -33.34 -6.10
C GLY A 506 -21.53 -33.26 -7.45
N PHE A 507 -20.53 -32.38 -7.60
CA PHE A 507 -19.74 -32.24 -8.83
C PHE A 507 -18.38 -31.60 -8.53
N ASP A 508 -17.28 -32.17 -9.01
CA ASP A 508 -15.92 -31.60 -8.86
C ASP A 508 -15.76 -30.36 -9.75
N PHE A 509 -16.27 -29.22 -9.28
CA PHE A 509 -16.32 -27.98 -10.05
C PHE A 509 -14.99 -27.20 -10.02
N ILE A 510 -14.39 -27.07 -8.83
CA ILE A 510 -13.14 -26.32 -8.63
C ILE A 510 -12.14 -27.11 -7.79
N ASN A 511 -10.86 -26.77 -7.94
CA ASN A 511 -9.78 -27.23 -7.05
C ASN A 511 -8.91 -26.01 -6.68
N ILE A 512 -9.05 -25.51 -5.45
CA ILE A 512 -8.25 -24.40 -4.93
C ILE A 512 -6.88 -24.94 -4.51
N ILE A 513 -5.82 -24.39 -5.08
CA ILE A 513 -4.43 -24.78 -4.87
C ILE A 513 -3.75 -23.67 -4.06
N ILE A 514 -3.61 -23.91 -2.76
CA ILE A 514 -2.95 -22.99 -1.86
C ILE A 514 -1.43 -23.07 -2.08
N THR A 515 -0.79 -21.92 -2.33
CA THR A 515 0.62 -21.87 -2.66
C THR A 515 1.33 -20.83 -1.82
N GLN A 516 2.43 -21.24 -1.18
CA GLN A 516 3.27 -20.31 -0.43
C GLN A 516 4.08 -19.44 -1.39
N GLY A 517 3.91 -18.12 -1.28
CA GLY A 517 4.72 -17.13 -1.98
C GLY A 517 6.01 -16.78 -1.24
N PRO A 518 6.83 -15.87 -1.79
CA PRO A 518 8.00 -15.35 -1.09
C PRO A 518 7.58 -14.50 0.09
N SER A 519 8.31 -14.54 1.20
CA SER A 519 8.11 -13.66 2.36
C SER A 519 8.43 -12.22 2.02
N ASP A 520 9.50 -12.02 1.28
CA ASP A 520 9.95 -10.69 0.84
C ASP A 520 9.44 -10.39 -0.56
N ASN A 521 9.15 -9.11 -0.82
CA ASN A 521 8.76 -8.62 -2.14
C ASN A 521 7.52 -9.31 -2.75
N PHE A 522 6.63 -9.87 -1.92
CA PHE A 522 5.41 -10.57 -2.36
C PHE A 522 4.56 -9.71 -3.30
N LEU A 523 4.45 -8.42 -3.00
CA LEU A 523 3.70 -7.46 -3.81
C LEU A 523 4.16 -7.46 -5.28
N ASN A 524 5.46 -7.38 -5.53
CA ASN A 524 6.00 -7.32 -6.88
C ASN A 524 6.15 -8.70 -7.53
N ALA A 525 6.45 -9.73 -6.73
CA ALA A 525 6.68 -11.07 -7.25
C ALA A 525 5.39 -11.84 -7.56
N VAL A 526 4.30 -11.52 -6.87
CA VAL A 526 3.02 -12.24 -6.97
C VAL A 526 1.91 -11.35 -7.50
N ARG A 527 1.49 -10.33 -6.72
CA ARG A 527 0.30 -9.55 -7.05
C ARG A 527 0.47 -8.69 -8.32
N ARG A 528 1.49 -7.85 -8.36
CA ARG A 528 1.70 -6.89 -9.47
C ARG A 528 1.99 -7.57 -10.80
N VAL A 529 2.47 -8.80 -10.78
CA VAL A 529 2.74 -9.59 -11.99
C VAL A 529 1.61 -10.59 -12.31
N GLY A 530 0.53 -10.63 -11.52
CA GLY A 530 -0.60 -11.52 -11.76
C GLY A 530 -0.30 -13.01 -11.59
N ALA A 531 0.61 -13.38 -10.65
CA ALA A 531 0.95 -14.77 -10.39
C ALA A 531 -0.07 -15.45 -9.45
N TYR A 532 -1.35 -15.38 -9.78
CA TYR A 532 -2.48 -15.97 -9.07
C TYR A 532 -3.68 -16.15 -10.03
N GLU A 533 -4.65 -16.95 -9.70
CA GLU A 533 -5.98 -16.96 -10.30
C GLU A 533 -7.01 -16.28 -9.41
N LEU A 534 -6.95 -16.52 -8.09
CA LEU A 534 -7.74 -15.87 -7.07
C LEU A 534 -6.86 -15.62 -5.86
N MET A 535 -7.01 -14.47 -5.19
CA MET A 535 -6.40 -14.25 -3.90
C MET A 535 -7.19 -13.23 -3.08
N SER A 536 -7.09 -13.29 -1.74
CA SER A 536 -7.45 -12.16 -0.90
C SER A 536 -6.35 -11.12 -0.95
N TYR A 537 -6.73 -9.86 -1.00
CA TYR A 537 -5.79 -8.76 -0.90
C TYR A 537 -6.48 -7.57 -0.23
N TYR A 538 -5.73 -6.52 0.00
CA TYR A 538 -6.23 -5.32 0.64
C TYR A 538 -5.83 -4.07 -0.13
N TRP A 539 -6.57 -3.01 0.11
CA TRP A 539 -6.20 -1.65 -0.25
C TRP A 539 -6.23 -0.77 0.99
N GLY A 540 -5.31 0.16 1.08
CA GLY A 540 -5.31 1.24 2.05
C GLY A 540 -5.42 2.56 1.29
N ALA A 541 -6.36 3.39 1.69
CA ALA A 541 -6.61 4.67 1.05
C ALA A 541 -5.38 5.58 1.05
N ASP A 542 -5.05 6.17 -0.09
CA ASP A 542 -3.95 7.11 -0.21
C ASP A 542 -4.38 8.53 0.25
N TYR A 543 -5.68 8.85 0.11
CA TYR A 543 -6.28 10.14 0.45
C TYR A 543 -7.76 10.01 0.74
N SER A 544 -8.38 11.03 1.36
CA SER A 544 -9.79 11.02 1.76
C SER A 544 -10.73 11.41 0.62
N ASP A 545 -10.87 10.57 -0.39
CA ASP A 545 -11.87 10.66 -1.47
C ASP A 545 -12.20 9.25 -1.97
N PRO A 546 -13.46 8.91 -2.33
CA PRO A 546 -13.85 7.57 -2.79
C PRO A 546 -13.09 7.09 -4.02
N GLU A 547 -12.52 7.98 -4.82
CA GLU A 547 -11.71 7.63 -5.98
C GLU A 547 -10.59 6.65 -5.61
N THR A 548 -9.94 6.87 -4.44
CA THR A 548 -8.83 6.01 -4.02
C THR A 548 -9.23 4.54 -3.83
N GLU A 549 -10.47 4.27 -3.44
CA GLU A 549 -10.97 2.91 -3.17
C GLU A 549 -11.38 2.17 -4.45
N VAL A 550 -11.87 2.87 -5.46
CA VAL A 550 -12.24 2.28 -6.77
C VAL A 550 -11.06 2.23 -7.73
N TYR A 551 -10.05 3.09 -7.53
CA TYR A 551 -8.86 3.20 -8.38
C TYR A 551 -8.07 1.89 -8.55
N PRO A 552 -7.92 1.00 -7.55
CA PRO A 552 -7.22 -0.27 -7.73
C PRO A 552 -7.80 -1.17 -8.81
N PHE A 553 -9.07 -1.02 -9.17
CA PHE A 553 -9.79 -1.76 -10.19
C PHE A 553 -9.98 -0.99 -11.48
N TYR A 554 -9.68 0.31 -11.48
CA TYR A 554 -9.73 1.16 -12.67
C TYR A 554 -8.39 1.08 -13.42
N GLN A 555 -8.46 1.06 -14.75
CA GLN A 555 -7.30 1.18 -15.64
C GLN A 555 -7.59 2.18 -16.74
N GLU A 556 -6.68 3.10 -16.96
CA GLU A 556 -6.71 3.94 -18.15
C GLU A 556 -6.42 3.14 -19.42
N ALA A 557 -6.84 3.66 -20.57
CA ALA A 557 -6.57 3.02 -21.85
C ALA A 557 -5.05 2.96 -22.10
N GLY A 558 -4.54 1.75 -22.32
CA GLY A 558 -3.11 1.50 -22.55
C GLY A 558 -2.26 1.38 -21.28
N ASP A 559 -2.82 1.61 -20.08
CA ASP A 559 -2.12 1.27 -18.83
C ASP A 559 -2.23 -0.23 -18.55
N ARG A 560 -1.10 -0.90 -18.37
CA ARG A 560 -1.04 -2.36 -18.15
C ARG A 560 -0.53 -2.73 -16.75
N GLY A 561 -0.29 -1.76 -15.87
CA GLY A 561 0.54 -2.02 -14.69
C GLY A 561 -0.09 -1.80 -13.33
N THR A 562 -1.15 -1.03 -13.20
CA THR A 562 -1.64 -0.54 -11.91
C THR A 562 -2.86 -1.28 -11.38
N CYS A 563 -3.73 -1.81 -12.22
CA CYS A 563 -4.96 -2.49 -11.82
C CYS A 563 -4.69 -3.78 -11.04
N TYR A 564 -5.43 -3.99 -9.99
CA TYR A 564 -5.31 -5.18 -9.15
C TYR A 564 -5.71 -6.45 -9.87
N ALA A 565 -6.75 -6.41 -10.69
CA ALA A 565 -7.32 -7.57 -11.36
C ALA A 565 -7.00 -7.64 -12.86
N PHE A 566 -6.31 -6.63 -13.42
CA PHE A 566 -6.01 -6.52 -14.86
C PHE A 566 -7.25 -6.47 -15.75
N LEU A 567 -8.31 -5.81 -15.28
CA LEU A 567 -9.62 -5.82 -15.92
C LEU A 567 -9.57 -5.33 -17.38
N ARG A 568 -9.12 -4.09 -17.60
CA ARG A 568 -9.05 -3.50 -18.94
C ARG A 568 -8.03 -4.21 -19.83
N THR A 569 -6.87 -4.57 -19.27
CA THR A 569 -5.85 -5.33 -20.01
C THR A 569 -6.39 -6.66 -20.53
N GLY A 570 -7.18 -7.38 -19.73
CA GLY A 570 -7.82 -8.61 -20.17
C GLY A 570 -8.77 -8.41 -21.35
N VAL A 571 -9.47 -7.28 -21.41
CA VAL A 571 -10.34 -6.92 -22.54
C VAL A 571 -9.52 -6.51 -23.76
N GLU A 572 -8.52 -5.65 -23.61
CA GLU A 572 -7.68 -5.15 -24.71
C GLU A 572 -6.88 -6.28 -25.37
N ASP A 573 -6.43 -7.27 -24.61
CA ASP A 573 -5.74 -8.45 -25.12
C ASP A 573 -6.71 -9.53 -25.69
N GLY A 574 -8.03 -9.28 -25.65
CA GLY A 574 -9.03 -10.18 -26.20
C GLY A 574 -9.23 -11.48 -25.40
N ILE A 575 -8.72 -11.54 -24.17
CA ILE A 575 -8.92 -12.67 -23.24
C ILE A 575 -10.33 -12.59 -22.66
N ILE A 576 -10.75 -11.40 -22.25
CA ILE A 576 -12.09 -11.12 -21.74
C ILE A 576 -12.94 -10.56 -22.85
N THR A 577 -14.07 -11.23 -23.13
CA THR A 577 -14.95 -10.95 -24.26
C THR A 577 -16.42 -11.00 -23.85
N GLY A 578 -17.33 -10.62 -24.77
CA GLY A 578 -18.78 -10.69 -24.56
C GLY A 578 -19.27 -9.87 -23.38
N GLU A 579 -20.18 -10.42 -22.61
CA GLU A 579 -20.85 -9.76 -21.49
C GLU A 579 -19.86 -9.27 -20.42
N THR A 580 -18.84 -10.05 -20.10
CA THR A 580 -17.83 -9.66 -19.10
C THR A 580 -17.00 -8.47 -19.57
N ALA A 581 -16.66 -8.40 -20.87
CA ALA A 581 -15.99 -7.22 -21.42
C ALA A 581 -16.89 -5.97 -21.34
N GLU A 582 -18.19 -6.11 -21.57
CA GLU A 582 -19.16 -5.03 -21.42
C GLU A 582 -19.22 -4.53 -19.97
N TYR A 583 -19.23 -5.43 -18.99
CA TYR A 583 -19.19 -5.05 -17.56
C TYR A 583 -17.92 -4.29 -17.20
N VAL A 584 -16.76 -4.80 -17.62
CA VAL A 584 -15.48 -4.15 -17.36
C VAL A 584 -15.43 -2.75 -17.96
N MET A 585 -15.80 -2.61 -19.24
CA MET A 585 -15.74 -1.30 -19.92
C MET A 585 -16.79 -0.32 -19.40
N THR A 586 -17.97 -0.81 -18.97
CA THR A 586 -18.99 0.02 -18.32
C THR A 586 -18.47 0.55 -16.97
N TYR A 587 -17.82 -0.29 -16.17
CA TYR A 587 -17.20 0.15 -14.92
C TYR A 587 -16.13 1.23 -15.17
N MET A 588 -15.24 1.05 -16.17
CA MET A 588 -14.24 2.05 -16.51
C MET A 588 -14.88 3.40 -16.89
N ASP A 589 -15.95 3.38 -17.71
CA ASP A 589 -16.69 4.57 -18.10
C ASP A 589 -17.41 5.26 -16.89
N MET A 590 -17.93 4.46 -15.95
CA MET A 590 -18.55 4.99 -14.73
C MET A 590 -17.52 5.72 -13.86
N VAL A 591 -16.34 5.13 -13.65
CA VAL A 591 -15.25 5.74 -12.88
C VAL A 591 -14.76 7.02 -13.59
N GLU A 592 -14.53 6.99 -14.90
CA GLU A 592 -14.12 8.19 -15.65
C GLU A 592 -15.12 9.34 -15.51
N LYS A 593 -16.42 9.03 -15.56
CA LYS A 593 -17.47 10.03 -15.36
C LYS A 593 -17.52 10.58 -13.93
N ALA A 594 -17.31 9.72 -12.93
CA ALA A 594 -17.27 10.15 -11.54
C ALA A 594 -16.05 11.05 -11.28
N LYS A 595 -14.87 10.70 -11.79
CA LYS A 595 -13.65 11.54 -11.74
C LYS A 595 -13.86 12.93 -12.36
N ALA A 596 -14.67 13.04 -13.41
CA ALA A 596 -14.94 14.30 -14.07
C ALA A 596 -15.85 15.26 -13.26
N ILE A 597 -16.47 14.79 -12.17
CA ILE A 597 -17.29 15.61 -11.27
C ILE A 597 -16.37 16.22 -10.21
N THR A 598 -16.04 17.49 -10.33
CA THR A 598 -15.11 18.19 -9.43
C THR A 598 -15.76 19.28 -8.58
N GLU A 599 -16.95 19.79 -8.98
CA GLU A 599 -17.61 20.92 -8.31
C GLU A 599 -18.78 20.51 -7.39
N ASP A 600 -19.27 19.26 -7.50
CA ASP A 600 -20.43 18.77 -6.74
C ASP A 600 -20.04 17.48 -5.99
N LEU A 601 -19.68 17.63 -4.72
CA LEU A 601 -19.21 16.53 -3.86
C LEU A 601 -20.27 15.43 -3.72
N ASP A 602 -21.55 15.80 -3.60
CA ASP A 602 -22.63 14.83 -3.40
C ASP A 602 -22.86 14.01 -4.68
N ALA A 603 -22.87 14.67 -5.84
CA ALA A 603 -22.97 13.99 -7.13
C ALA A 603 -21.73 13.12 -7.44
N ARG A 604 -20.53 13.58 -7.04
CA ARG A 604 -19.29 12.82 -7.17
C ARG A 604 -19.34 11.52 -6.35
N TYR A 605 -19.75 11.63 -5.09
CA TYR A 605 -19.83 10.47 -4.19
C TYR A 605 -20.90 9.47 -4.62
N GLU A 606 -22.06 9.96 -5.06
CA GLU A 606 -23.10 9.10 -5.65
C GLU A 606 -22.59 8.37 -6.89
N ALA A 607 -21.87 9.04 -7.77
CA ALA A 607 -21.33 8.44 -9.00
C ALA A 607 -20.29 7.35 -8.70
N PHE A 608 -19.37 7.57 -7.77
CA PHE A 608 -18.42 6.55 -7.33
C PHE A 608 -19.09 5.39 -6.61
N ALA A 609 -20.09 5.64 -5.75
CA ALA A 609 -20.84 4.62 -5.06
C ALA A 609 -21.59 3.70 -6.05
N ASN A 610 -22.16 4.27 -7.11
CA ASN A 610 -22.79 3.50 -8.18
C ASN A 610 -21.78 2.65 -8.96
N ALA A 611 -20.56 3.17 -9.21
CA ALA A 611 -19.50 2.43 -9.87
C ALA A 611 -19.00 1.25 -9.01
N GLU A 612 -18.80 1.47 -7.72
CA GLU A 612 -18.40 0.42 -6.77
C GLU A 612 -19.47 -0.68 -6.66
N ALA A 613 -20.73 -0.29 -6.51
CA ALA A 613 -21.85 -1.25 -6.48
C ALA A 613 -21.90 -2.09 -7.75
N TYR A 614 -21.70 -1.45 -8.91
CA TYR A 614 -21.68 -2.12 -10.21
C TYR A 614 -20.53 -3.15 -10.31
N LEU A 615 -19.33 -2.79 -9.85
CA LEU A 615 -18.16 -3.67 -9.80
C LEU A 615 -18.45 -4.94 -9.00
N ILE A 616 -19.04 -4.80 -7.81
CA ILE A 616 -19.35 -5.90 -6.89
C ILE A 616 -20.50 -6.77 -7.44
N GLN A 617 -21.61 -6.14 -7.88
CA GLN A 617 -22.80 -6.87 -8.37
C GLN A 617 -22.52 -7.74 -9.60
N ASN A 618 -21.52 -7.34 -10.42
CA ASN A 618 -21.07 -8.12 -11.57
C ASN A 618 -19.93 -9.10 -11.24
N ALA A 619 -19.67 -9.29 -9.94
CA ALA A 619 -18.65 -10.20 -9.43
C ALA A 619 -17.26 -9.98 -10.08
N LEU A 620 -16.87 -8.73 -10.30
CA LEU A 620 -15.52 -8.36 -10.72
C LEU A 620 -14.55 -8.31 -9.54
N VAL A 621 -15.09 -8.13 -8.34
CA VAL A 621 -14.41 -8.22 -7.03
C VAL A 621 -15.40 -8.82 -6.03
N VAL A 622 -14.89 -9.43 -4.95
CA VAL A 622 -15.73 -9.95 -3.86
C VAL A 622 -15.27 -9.31 -2.54
N PRO A 623 -16.11 -8.50 -1.88
CA PRO A 623 -15.77 -7.93 -0.57
C PRO A 623 -15.51 -9.01 0.48
N LEU A 624 -14.59 -8.73 1.41
CA LEU A 624 -14.29 -9.60 2.54
C LEU A 624 -14.58 -8.90 3.88
N GLY A 625 -13.84 -7.85 4.18
CA GLY A 625 -14.00 -7.21 5.47
C GLY A 625 -12.94 -6.17 5.82
N LEU A 626 -13.09 -5.58 6.98
CA LEU A 626 -12.10 -4.71 7.60
C LEU A 626 -10.89 -5.53 8.07
N PRO A 627 -9.70 -4.91 8.18
CA PRO A 627 -8.60 -5.51 8.90
C PRO A 627 -9.02 -5.86 10.32
N VAL A 628 -8.79 -7.10 10.71
CA VAL A 628 -8.87 -7.48 12.13
C VAL A 628 -7.55 -7.10 12.76
N PRO A 629 -7.53 -6.20 13.76
CA PRO A 629 -6.27 -5.88 14.44
C PRO A 629 -5.66 -7.13 15.04
N PRO A 630 -4.38 -7.42 14.82
CA PRO A 630 -3.73 -8.57 15.41
C PRO A 630 -3.67 -8.45 16.95
N TYR A 631 -3.69 -9.58 17.62
CA TYR A 631 -3.34 -9.62 19.04
C TYR A 631 -1.85 -9.38 19.20
N ILE A 632 -1.49 -8.53 20.14
CA ILE A 632 -0.11 -8.17 20.46
C ILE A 632 0.14 -8.17 21.96
N ALA A 633 1.39 -8.36 22.33
CA ALA A 633 1.90 -7.94 23.61
C ALA A 633 2.73 -6.67 23.38
N THR A 634 2.34 -5.53 23.95
CA THR A 634 3.01 -4.25 23.74
C THR A 634 3.08 -3.42 25.01
N ARG A 635 4.12 -2.59 25.10
CA ARG A 635 4.28 -1.57 26.14
C ARG A 635 3.96 -0.16 25.66
N LEU A 636 3.47 0.01 24.44
CA LEU A 636 3.06 1.31 23.93
C LEU A 636 1.62 1.65 24.34
N ASN A 637 1.38 2.91 24.67
CA ASN A 637 0.02 3.42 24.71
C ASN A 637 -0.46 3.74 23.29
N LEU A 638 -1.09 2.75 22.65
CA LEU A 638 -1.51 2.81 21.25
C LEU A 638 -2.58 3.87 20.93
N TRP A 639 -3.23 4.46 21.96
CA TRP A 639 -4.27 5.47 21.79
C TRP A 639 -3.73 6.90 21.88
N GLU A 640 -2.43 7.04 22.13
CA GLU A 640 -1.67 8.28 22.00
C GLU A 640 -1.09 8.46 20.60
N GLY A 641 -0.35 9.55 20.43
CA GLY A 641 0.34 9.84 19.18
C GLY A 641 -0.59 10.15 18.01
N GLN A 642 -0.08 9.98 16.83
CA GLN A 642 -0.80 10.26 15.60
C GLN A 642 -1.59 9.04 15.11
N TYR A 643 -2.68 9.31 14.41
CA TYR A 643 -3.46 8.28 13.72
C TYR A 643 -3.88 8.78 12.34
N ALA A 644 -3.23 8.30 11.29
CA ALA A 644 -3.64 8.63 9.93
C ALA A 644 -4.65 7.61 9.42
N PRO A 645 -5.83 8.03 9.01
CA PRO A 645 -6.79 7.16 8.35
C PRO A 645 -6.37 6.83 6.91
N THR A 646 -5.50 7.65 6.33
CA THR A 646 -4.97 7.51 4.96
C THR A 646 -3.47 7.72 4.94
N GLY A 647 -2.79 7.21 3.91
CA GLY A 647 -1.34 7.36 3.78
C GLY A 647 -0.56 6.52 4.79
N LEU A 648 0.55 7.05 5.32
CA LEU A 648 1.57 6.27 6.03
C LEU A 648 1.60 6.39 7.54
N SER A 649 1.00 7.40 8.11
CA SER A 649 1.36 7.83 9.46
C SER A 649 0.64 7.10 10.60
N SER A 650 -0.04 5.98 10.35
CA SER A 650 -0.64 5.16 11.42
C SER A 650 0.38 4.60 12.41
N ASN A 651 1.65 4.51 12.02
CA ASN A 651 2.75 3.94 12.80
C ASN A 651 3.72 4.98 13.37
N ARG A 652 3.38 6.28 13.34
CA ARG A 652 4.25 7.31 13.92
C ARG A 652 4.31 7.21 15.44
N LEU A 653 5.53 7.18 15.99
CA LEU A 653 5.78 7.06 17.42
C LEU A 653 5.93 8.43 18.13
N LYS A 654 5.87 9.54 17.39
CA LYS A 654 5.79 10.90 17.97
C LYS A 654 4.53 11.01 18.83
N GLY A 655 4.67 11.41 20.08
CA GLY A 655 3.57 11.57 21.04
C GLY A 655 3.17 10.29 21.78
N VAL A 656 3.88 9.17 21.61
CA VAL A 656 3.58 7.89 22.25
C VAL A 656 4.51 7.62 23.43
N HIS A 657 3.96 7.13 24.56
CA HIS A 657 4.73 6.71 25.72
C HIS A 657 4.98 5.21 25.73
N ILE A 658 6.18 4.83 26.23
CA ILE A 658 6.45 3.44 26.65
C ILE A 658 6.00 3.31 28.10
N LEU A 659 5.06 2.40 28.36
CA LEU A 659 4.56 2.09 29.69
C LEU A 659 5.54 1.21 30.46
N ASP A 660 5.43 1.19 31.78
CA ASP A 660 6.20 0.31 32.66
C ASP A 660 5.64 -1.10 32.75
N HIS A 661 4.53 -1.37 32.07
CA HIS A 661 3.83 -2.65 32.00
C HIS A 661 3.36 -2.91 30.55
N TYR A 662 2.93 -4.13 30.27
CA TYR A 662 2.26 -4.48 29.00
C TYR A 662 0.78 -4.14 29.09
N VAL A 663 0.22 -3.66 27.96
CA VAL A 663 -1.20 -3.29 27.87
C VAL A 663 -2.07 -4.54 27.90
N SER A 664 -3.03 -4.59 28.82
CA SER A 664 -4.04 -5.66 28.86
C SER A 664 -5.25 -5.33 27.97
N MET A 665 -6.08 -6.35 27.65
CA MET A 665 -7.34 -6.14 26.93
C MET A 665 -8.26 -5.16 27.63
N ASP A 666 -8.39 -5.26 28.97
CA ASP A 666 -9.21 -4.36 29.76
C ASP A 666 -8.75 -2.90 29.66
N GLU A 667 -7.44 -2.67 29.69
CA GLU A 667 -6.84 -1.34 29.54
C GLU A 667 -6.99 -0.83 28.10
N TYR A 668 -6.79 -1.68 27.11
CA TYR A 668 -7.01 -1.37 25.71
C TYR A 668 -8.44 -0.90 25.46
N ASP A 669 -9.44 -1.65 25.95
CA ASP A 669 -10.84 -1.30 25.82
C ASP A 669 -11.19 0.01 26.53
N GLN A 670 -10.69 0.22 27.76
CA GLN A 670 -10.90 1.47 28.49
C GLN A 670 -10.33 2.68 27.75
N ASN A 671 -9.13 2.56 27.17
CA ASN A 671 -8.48 3.64 26.43
C ASN A 671 -9.19 3.91 25.09
N ARG A 672 -9.69 2.86 24.41
CA ARG A 672 -10.52 3.00 23.21
C ARG A 672 -11.81 3.76 23.52
N ASP A 673 -12.51 3.39 24.58
CA ASP A 673 -13.82 3.95 24.92
C ASP A 673 -13.72 5.39 25.48
N ALA A 674 -12.55 5.78 26.00
CA ALA A 674 -12.26 7.14 26.45
C ALA A 674 -11.94 8.12 25.30
N ARG A 675 -11.67 7.65 24.11
CA ARG A 675 -11.35 8.41 22.90
C ARG A 675 -12.59 9.07 22.28
#